data_57aa49ea55ac90229856962d5cb49780
#
_entry.id   57aa49ea55ac90229856962d5cb49780
#
_cell.length_a   1.000
_cell.length_b   1.000
_cell.length_c   1.000
_cell.angle_alpha   90.00
_cell.angle_beta   90.00
_cell.angle_gamma   90.00
#
_symmetry.space_group_name_H-M   'P 1'
#
loop_
_entity.id
_entity.type
_entity.pdbx_description
1 polymer ?
#
loop_
_entity_poly.entity_id
_entity_poly.type
_entity_poly.pdbx_seq_one_letter_code
_entity_poly.pdbx_strand_id
1 'polypeptide(L)'
;MWPVNEILAFDGKTYRVLFTETNYFYWIAIDEDKGLPERVYFDECRNWVDEGRIEKIPDPYSYLQGESWTKESNAYQKRQKDFDLIKPIVDGEGAFDKRVRAKRVSHAVANSNKTKSTIYRLVRRYWQRGQIKNALIPDYKNSGAAGKRRNFTTNKAGKSRVYGVGDGKQVTEEIRKQFRIICDKYLMNDKGNSVAYAHRKFSKAYKLKNPDVEEHEIPTLRQFRYFYKTEYSKVTKLTVQTPQGNYNKDVRPLHGTATEQALGPGSRYEIDATIADIYLVDDDDADKVIGRPTIYMVIDVFSRMVAGFYIGFDNPSFPVAMKALICSFSSKVETCSKYGIDISEEQWPCIGIPDVLLADRGELMSHQANYLVDAIGVRLESAPPRRGDAKGIVERSFGTLQAKFKPYMPGVVTGNKVKKHGEKDYRVEAAVARSDFVEILLYSILAHNLNKPLEKYDRAPDMPESLPSIPIELWRWGLQNRTGRLRAIDTDIAKILLLPRQKVTVSELGIKLWGLTYTGKEIIQTGWMHRSSEVSRPKKLFAAYELGSANHIYLFPEEGKNTFWVCDLSSRSREFRDLTWYQVWERQAAQKQILAEAKYQFAPVERDFDDLLEKKLKKATKNRKTSTLSNAQKINDIKGNKRNVREQERKELAIQPVRAKQEEVASVIPIKGEEECYQLPDFIPELFDDEDDN
;
A
#
# COMPACT_ATOMS: atom_id res chain seq x y z
N MET A 1 33.46 -22.97 50.39
CA MET A 1 34.47 -21.90 50.25
C MET A 1 33.89 -20.89 49.26
N TRP A 2 33.79 -19.61 49.64
CA TRP A 2 33.24 -18.56 48.76
C TRP A 2 34.36 -17.98 47.90
N PRO A 3 34.20 -17.91 46.59
CA PRO A 3 35.20 -17.30 45.72
C PRO A 3 35.32 -15.78 45.99
N VAL A 4 36.50 -15.24 45.73
CA VAL A 4 36.75 -13.80 45.83
C VAL A 4 35.86 -13.04 44.86
N ASN A 5 35.31 -11.92 45.30
CA ASN A 5 34.32 -11.08 44.61
C ASN A 5 32.90 -11.67 44.53
N GLU A 6 32.61 -12.80 45.15
CA GLU A 6 31.23 -13.28 45.30
C GLU A 6 30.39 -12.27 46.10
N ILE A 7 29.11 -12.10 45.69
CA ILE A 7 28.17 -11.22 46.38
C ILE A 7 27.17 -12.06 47.15
N LEU A 8 27.06 -11.77 48.44
CA LEU A 8 26.20 -12.47 49.39
C LEU A 8 25.22 -11.49 50.04
N ALA A 9 23.95 -11.84 50.05
CA ALA A 9 22.96 -11.18 50.90
C ALA A 9 22.92 -11.87 52.25
N PHE A 10 23.02 -11.09 53.34
CA PHE A 10 22.96 -11.58 54.71
C PHE A 10 22.21 -10.56 55.56
N ASP A 11 21.16 -10.98 56.24
CA ASP A 11 20.32 -10.16 57.12
C ASP A 11 19.89 -8.80 56.51
N GLY A 12 19.49 -8.82 55.25
CA GLY A 12 19.03 -7.62 54.56
C GLY A 12 20.12 -6.67 54.07
N LYS A 13 21.40 -7.01 54.25
CA LYS A 13 22.55 -6.28 53.71
C LYS A 13 23.26 -7.10 52.65
N THR A 14 23.98 -6.40 51.78
CA THR A 14 24.73 -7.02 50.69
C THR A 14 26.23 -6.93 50.97
N TYR A 15 26.94 -8.04 50.90
CA TYR A 15 28.35 -8.16 51.17
C TYR A 15 29.12 -8.68 49.97
N ARG A 16 30.34 -8.20 49.79
CA ARG A 16 31.30 -8.74 48.81
C ARG A 16 32.43 -9.46 49.53
N VAL A 17 32.72 -10.66 49.11
CA VAL A 17 33.89 -11.44 49.57
C VAL A 17 35.16 -10.82 48.99
N LEU A 18 36.11 -10.43 49.83
CA LEU A 18 37.36 -9.75 49.46
C LEU A 18 38.55 -10.66 49.35
N PHE A 19 38.62 -11.63 50.26
CA PHE A 19 39.74 -12.54 50.40
C PHE A 19 39.27 -13.80 51.11
N THR A 20 39.80 -14.96 50.76
CA THR A 20 39.41 -16.24 51.34
C THR A 20 40.66 -17.03 51.72
N GLU A 21 40.72 -17.50 52.95
CA GLU A 21 41.71 -18.37 53.49
C GLU A 21 41.10 -19.75 53.87
N THR A 22 41.88 -20.63 54.45
CA THR A 22 41.45 -22.01 54.81
C THR A 22 40.31 -22.01 55.85
N ASN A 23 40.37 -21.11 56.88
CA ASN A 23 39.40 -21.14 57.97
C ASN A 23 38.52 -19.89 58.05
N TYR A 24 38.83 -18.85 57.35
CA TYR A 24 38.06 -17.58 57.36
C TYR A 24 38.12 -16.87 56.03
N PHE A 25 37.25 -15.89 55.90
CA PHE A 25 37.25 -14.97 54.73
C PHE A 25 37.01 -13.52 55.24
N TYR A 26 37.38 -12.58 54.38
CA TYR A 26 37.01 -11.17 54.61
C TYR A 26 35.93 -10.77 53.65
N TRP A 27 34.94 -10.06 54.16
CA TRP A 27 33.90 -9.44 53.33
C TRP A 27 33.73 -7.96 53.67
N ILE A 28 33.02 -7.22 52.82
CA ILE A 28 32.67 -5.81 53.03
C ILE A 28 31.23 -5.56 52.64
N ALA A 29 30.50 -4.79 53.46
CA ALA A 29 29.16 -4.35 53.11
C ALA A 29 29.24 -3.36 51.90
N ILE A 30 28.51 -3.65 50.81
CA ILE A 30 28.51 -2.78 49.65
C ILE A 30 27.46 -1.68 49.73
N ASP A 31 26.49 -1.82 50.63
CA ASP A 31 25.40 -0.86 50.85
C ASP A 31 25.78 0.22 51.89
N GLU A 32 26.94 0.09 52.52
CA GLU A 32 27.37 1.04 53.54
C GLU A 32 28.52 1.94 53.06
N ASP A 33 28.32 3.26 53.11
CA ASP A 33 29.35 4.25 52.73
C ASP A 33 30.61 4.20 53.58
N LYS A 34 30.49 3.74 54.81
CA LYS A 34 31.61 3.69 55.81
C LYS A 34 32.04 2.27 56.17
N GLY A 35 31.49 1.24 55.53
CA GLY A 35 31.83 -0.17 55.73
C GLY A 35 33.33 -0.42 55.58
N LEU A 36 33.89 -1.28 56.41
CA LEU A 36 35.28 -1.74 56.39
C LEU A 36 35.27 -3.26 56.28
N PRO A 37 36.35 -3.90 55.79
CA PRO A 37 36.49 -5.34 55.82
C PRO A 37 36.32 -5.96 57.20
N GLU A 38 35.48 -6.96 57.31
CA GLU A 38 35.20 -7.76 58.47
C GLU A 38 35.66 -9.20 58.21
N ARG A 39 36.22 -9.85 59.22
CA ARG A 39 36.63 -11.24 59.11
C ARG A 39 35.51 -12.13 59.64
N VAL A 40 35.21 -13.17 58.87
CA VAL A 40 34.16 -14.17 59.16
C VAL A 40 34.79 -15.54 59.09
N TYR A 41 34.52 -16.37 60.11
CA TYR A 41 34.96 -17.77 60.11
C TYR A 41 33.98 -18.67 59.40
N PHE A 42 34.52 -19.68 58.71
CA PHE A 42 33.66 -20.61 57.93
C PHE A 42 32.68 -21.39 58.80
N ASP A 43 33.09 -21.66 60.08
CA ASP A 43 32.18 -22.39 60.98
C ASP A 43 30.93 -21.56 61.33
N GLU A 44 31.07 -20.25 61.52
CA GLU A 44 29.95 -19.35 61.73
C GLU A 44 29.11 -19.23 60.46
N CYS A 45 29.76 -19.15 59.31
CA CYS A 45 29.10 -19.01 58.01
C CYS A 45 28.28 -20.27 57.65
N ARG A 46 28.75 -21.49 58.03
CA ARG A 46 27.98 -22.73 57.79
C ARG A 46 26.64 -22.69 58.50
N ASN A 47 26.59 -22.26 59.74
CA ASN A 47 25.34 -22.13 60.48
C ASN A 47 24.37 -21.17 59.78
N TRP A 48 24.87 -20.06 59.26
CA TRP A 48 24.04 -19.08 58.52
C TRP A 48 23.53 -19.60 57.16
N VAL A 49 24.29 -20.49 56.50
CA VAL A 49 23.86 -21.17 55.30
C VAL A 49 22.76 -22.19 55.61
N ASP A 50 22.97 -22.98 56.68
CA ASP A 50 21.99 -23.99 57.10
C ASP A 50 20.68 -23.35 57.59
N GLU A 51 20.76 -22.16 58.18
CA GLU A 51 19.61 -21.34 58.57
C GLU A 51 18.96 -20.60 57.38
N GLY A 52 19.52 -20.68 56.18
CA GLY A 52 18.97 -19.97 54.97
C GLY A 52 19.13 -18.45 55.01
N ARG A 53 20.04 -17.92 55.86
CA ARG A 53 20.25 -16.48 56.05
C ARG A 53 21.23 -15.89 55.02
N ILE A 54 21.97 -16.71 54.29
CA ILE A 54 22.89 -16.28 53.23
C ILE A 54 22.39 -16.73 51.90
N GLU A 55 22.23 -15.76 50.98
CA GLU A 55 21.86 -15.99 49.61
C GLU A 55 22.91 -15.39 48.66
N LYS A 56 23.25 -16.11 47.59
CA LYS A 56 24.12 -15.61 46.55
C LYS A 56 23.30 -14.74 45.57
N ILE A 57 23.75 -13.52 45.35
CA ILE A 57 23.08 -12.58 44.47
C ILE A 57 24.00 -12.10 43.33
N PRO A 58 23.47 -11.65 42.20
CA PRO A 58 24.25 -11.09 41.10
C PRO A 58 25.03 -9.84 41.51
N ASP A 59 26.25 -9.68 40.98
CA ASP A 59 27.09 -8.51 41.24
C ASP A 59 26.51 -7.25 40.60
N PRO A 60 26.06 -6.25 41.35
CA PRO A 60 25.51 -5.00 40.83
C PRO A 60 26.55 -4.14 40.08
N TYR A 61 27.85 -4.45 40.23
CA TYR A 61 28.95 -3.75 39.55
C TYR A 61 29.61 -4.56 38.45
N SER A 62 29.00 -5.67 38.01
CA SER A 62 29.52 -6.55 36.95
C SER A 62 29.78 -5.78 35.63
N TYR A 63 28.98 -4.74 35.33
CA TYR A 63 29.15 -3.89 34.15
C TYR A 63 30.52 -3.21 34.07
N LEU A 64 31.22 -2.99 35.20
CA LEU A 64 32.56 -2.39 35.26
C LEU A 64 33.66 -3.30 34.68
N GLN A 65 33.42 -4.59 34.57
CA GLN A 65 34.37 -5.56 34.02
C GLN A 65 34.51 -5.47 32.49
N GLY A 66 33.41 -5.17 31.79
CA GLY A 66 33.36 -5.11 30.31
C GLY A 66 33.64 -3.73 29.71
N GLU A 67 33.69 -2.66 30.49
CA GLU A 67 33.86 -1.29 29.98
C GLU A 67 35.35 -1.01 29.62
N SER A 68 35.59 -0.72 28.34
CA SER A 68 36.87 -0.19 27.85
C SER A 68 36.81 1.34 27.79
N TRP A 69 37.87 2.00 28.32
CA TRP A 69 37.95 3.45 28.33
C TRP A 69 39.14 3.95 27.54
N THR A 70 38.95 4.97 26.74
CA THR A 70 40.07 5.60 25.99
C THR A 70 41.07 6.21 26.96
N LYS A 71 42.38 5.95 26.77
CA LYS A 71 43.48 6.43 27.63
C LYS A 71 43.49 7.95 27.77
N GLU A 72 42.96 8.66 26.83
CA GLU A 72 42.90 10.12 26.77
C GLU A 72 41.75 10.71 27.60
N SER A 73 40.77 9.91 28.02
CA SER A 73 39.64 10.42 28.78
C SER A 73 40.01 10.86 30.18
N ASN A 74 39.46 11.98 30.65
CA ASN A 74 39.63 12.48 31.99
C ASN A 74 39.25 11.44 33.08
N ALA A 75 38.29 10.58 32.79
CA ALA A 75 37.85 9.52 33.69
C ALA A 75 38.95 8.45 33.83
N TYR A 76 39.57 8.03 32.71
CA TYR A 76 40.68 7.08 32.73
C TYR A 76 41.90 7.62 33.49
N GLN A 77 42.30 8.84 33.19
CA GLN A 77 43.46 9.46 33.88
C GLN A 77 43.23 9.59 35.37
N LYS A 78 42.01 9.96 35.80
CA LYS A 78 41.66 10.03 37.22
C LYS A 78 41.64 8.65 37.87
N ARG A 79 41.05 7.64 37.20
CA ARG A 79 41.07 6.26 37.66
C ARG A 79 42.51 5.76 37.91
N GLN A 80 43.42 6.04 36.96
CA GLN A 80 44.80 5.59 37.06
C GLN A 80 45.50 6.27 38.23
N LYS A 81 45.37 7.60 38.39
CA LYS A 81 45.92 8.35 39.53
C LYS A 81 45.38 7.86 40.87
N ASP A 82 44.08 7.61 40.96
CA ASP A 82 43.42 7.14 42.17
C ASP A 82 43.82 5.68 42.48
N PHE A 83 44.05 4.82 41.46
CA PHE A 83 44.55 3.45 41.65
C PHE A 83 46.01 3.43 42.12
N ASP A 84 46.90 4.21 41.51
CA ASP A 84 48.32 4.27 41.87
C ASP A 84 48.47 4.74 43.32
N LEU A 85 47.62 5.64 43.79
CA LEU A 85 47.58 6.11 45.17
C LEU A 85 47.19 5.02 46.15
N ILE A 86 46.19 4.19 45.85
CA ILE A 86 45.69 3.17 46.79
C ILE A 86 46.33 1.81 46.63
N LYS A 87 47.04 1.52 45.54
CA LYS A 87 47.68 0.24 45.28
C LYS A 87 48.51 -0.27 46.44
N PRO A 88 49.41 0.52 47.07
CA PRO A 88 50.19 0.05 48.25
C PRO A 88 49.34 -0.28 49.44
N ILE A 89 48.10 0.24 49.52
CA ILE A 89 47.20 0.02 50.66
C ILE A 89 46.40 -1.25 50.50
N VAL A 90 45.96 -1.54 49.28
CA VAL A 90 45.05 -2.66 48.95
C VAL A 90 45.76 -3.93 48.55
N ASP A 91 47.06 -3.90 48.40
CA ASP A 91 47.89 -5.03 47.97
C ASP A 91 48.22 -5.98 49.16
N GLY A 92 48.01 -7.28 48.89
CA GLY A 92 48.27 -8.36 49.84
C GLY A 92 47.32 -8.45 51.06
N GLU A 93 47.38 -9.57 51.73
CA GLU A 93 46.50 -9.92 52.87
C GLU A 93 46.47 -8.86 54.00
N GLY A 94 47.58 -8.22 54.32
CA GLY A 94 47.68 -7.17 55.33
C GLY A 94 46.78 -5.95 55.06
N ALA A 95 46.21 -5.82 53.87
CA ALA A 95 45.22 -4.75 53.51
C ALA A 95 43.93 -4.85 54.35
N PHE A 96 43.56 -6.05 54.75
CA PHE A 96 42.35 -6.31 55.55
C PHE A 96 42.54 -6.19 57.05
N ASP A 97 43.82 -6.22 57.55
CA ASP A 97 44.10 -5.92 58.93
C ASP A 97 43.97 -4.42 59.24
N LYS A 98 43.26 -4.08 60.33
CA LYS A 98 42.98 -2.70 60.73
C LYS A 98 44.25 -1.90 61.04
N ARG A 99 45.24 -2.52 61.71
CA ARG A 99 46.45 -1.84 62.12
C ARG A 99 47.41 -1.59 60.96
N VAL A 100 47.58 -2.61 60.09
CA VAL A 100 48.42 -2.53 58.92
C VAL A 100 47.86 -1.51 57.95
N ARG A 101 46.56 -1.58 57.67
CA ARG A 101 45.86 -0.63 56.84
C ARG A 101 45.99 0.83 57.31
N ALA A 102 45.83 1.05 58.63
CA ALA A 102 45.95 2.38 59.19
C ALA A 102 47.35 2.99 58.96
N LYS A 103 48.41 2.17 59.13
CA LYS A 103 49.78 2.61 58.85
C LYS A 103 49.99 2.93 57.34
N ARG A 104 49.54 2.05 56.43
CA ARG A 104 49.64 2.28 54.98
C ARG A 104 48.88 3.54 54.57
N VAL A 105 47.67 3.76 55.07
CA VAL A 105 46.89 4.97 54.81
C VAL A 105 47.61 6.23 55.37
N SER A 106 48.19 6.18 56.55
CA SER A 106 48.94 7.33 57.08
C SER A 106 50.14 7.68 56.20
N HIS A 107 50.85 6.68 55.71
CA HIS A 107 51.95 6.87 54.75
C HIS A 107 51.47 7.48 53.43
N ALA A 108 50.33 7.00 52.90
CA ALA A 108 49.74 7.56 51.67
C ALA A 108 49.25 9.01 51.82
N VAL A 109 48.76 9.39 53.02
CA VAL A 109 48.42 10.78 53.37
C VAL A 109 49.68 11.66 53.40
N ALA A 110 50.79 11.20 54.00
CA ALA A 110 52.03 11.95 54.05
C ALA A 110 52.62 12.21 52.64
N ASN A 111 52.45 11.27 51.74
CA ASN A 111 52.99 11.31 50.36
C ASN A 111 52.00 11.87 49.27
N SER A 112 50.86 12.35 49.73
CA SER A 112 49.85 12.89 48.79
C SER A 112 49.11 14.09 49.35
N ASN A 113 48.61 14.98 48.49
CA ASN A 113 47.73 16.09 48.92
C ASN A 113 46.29 15.64 49.23
N LYS A 114 46.05 14.39 49.63
CA LYS A 114 44.71 13.87 49.89
C LYS A 114 44.49 13.66 51.41
N THR A 115 43.26 13.93 51.84
CA THR A 115 42.87 13.71 53.22
C THR A 115 42.68 12.21 53.48
N LYS A 116 42.87 11.82 54.73
CA LYS A 116 42.64 10.45 55.20
C LYS A 116 41.24 9.91 54.80
N SER A 117 40.21 10.76 54.90
CA SER A 117 38.85 10.43 54.53
C SER A 117 38.72 10.11 53.01
N THR A 118 39.43 10.90 52.21
CA THR A 118 39.42 10.67 50.74
C THR A 118 40.07 9.33 50.36
N ILE A 119 41.21 8.99 50.98
CA ILE A 119 41.90 7.74 50.73
C ILE A 119 41.05 6.54 51.18
N TYR A 120 40.47 6.58 52.39
CA TYR A 120 39.56 5.52 52.83
C TYR A 120 38.31 5.37 51.91
N ARG A 121 37.79 6.46 51.33
CA ARG A 121 36.69 6.42 50.38
C ARG A 121 37.10 5.71 49.06
N LEU A 122 38.32 5.96 48.57
CA LEU A 122 38.85 5.29 47.38
C LEU A 122 39.09 3.80 47.63
N VAL A 123 39.67 3.46 48.76
CA VAL A 123 39.94 2.06 49.18
C VAL A 123 38.63 1.27 49.30
N ARG A 124 37.63 1.83 50.00
CA ARG A 124 36.29 1.21 50.09
C ARG A 124 35.66 1.03 48.74
N ARG A 125 35.66 2.08 47.90
CA ARG A 125 35.12 2.03 46.54
C ARG A 125 35.77 0.93 45.70
N TYR A 126 37.08 0.74 45.85
CA TYR A 126 37.81 -0.33 45.17
C TYR A 126 37.30 -1.71 45.61
N TRP A 127 37.19 -1.95 46.90
CA TRP A 127 36.72 -3.21 47.45
C TRP A 127 35.24 -3.47 47.17
N GLN A 128 34.40 -2.50 47.38
CA GLN A 128 32.95 -2.64 47.19
C GLN A 128 32.56 -2.90 45.72
N ARG A 129 33.37 -2.44 44.78
CA ARG A 129 33.06 -2.53 43.33
C ARG A 129 33.86 -3.59 42.56
N GLY A 130 34.45 -4.57 43.24
CA GLY A 130 34.99 -5.78 42.63
C GLY A 130 36.51 -5.85 42.50
N GLN A 131 37.26 -5.03 43.23
CA GLN A 131 38.73 -5.09 43.29
C GLN A 131 39.44 -4.99 41.93
N ILE A 132 38.83 -4.28 41.00
CA ILE A 132 39.36 -3.99 39.65
C ILE A 132 39.69 -2.50 39.51
N LYS A 133 40.61 -2.16 38.62
CA LYS A 133 40.95 -0.74 38.36
C LYS A 133 39.73 0.09 38.00
N ASN A 134 38.79 -0.47 37.24
CA ASN A 134 37.57 0.21 36.81
C ASN A 134 36.62 0.54 37.98
N ALA A 135 36.76 -0.10 39.14
CA ALA A 135 36.02 0.28 40.37
C ALA A 135 36.19 1.76 40.75
N LEU A 136 37.33 2.37 40.41
CA LEU A 136 37.66 3.76 40.72
C LEU A 136 37.22 4.77 39.66
N ILE A 137 36.60 4.32 38.56
CA ILE A 137 36.08 5.23 37.53
C ILE A 137 35.05 6.18 38.15
N PRO A 138 35.17 7.49 37.94
CA PRO A 138 34.19 8.45 38.42
C PRO A 138 32.81 8.23 37.77
N ASP A 139 31.75 8.27 38.56
CA ASP A 139 30.36 8.14 38.10
C ASP A 139 29.86 9.44 37.46
N TYR A 140 30.58 9.95 36.46
CA TYR A 140 30.19 11.18 35.76
C TYR A 140 28.84 11.07 35.07
N LYS A 141 28.43 9.85 34.68
CA LYS A 141 27.09 9.57 34.16
C LYS A 141 25.97 9.99 35.13
N ASN A 142 26.24 9.87 36.43
CA ASN A 142 25.32 10.21 37.52
C ASN A 142 25.56 11.63 38.11
N SER A 143 26.62 12.33 37.66
CA SER A 143 26.88 13.69 38.07
C SER A 143 26.04 14.69 37.34
N GLY A 144 25.55 15.72 38.00
CA GLY A 144 24.76 16.78 37.41
C GLY A 144 23.26 16.54 37.39
N ALA A 145 22.79 15.42 37.93
CA ALA A 145 21.36 15.07 38.02
C ALA A 145 20.63 15.21 36.65
N ALA A 146 21.21 14.63 35.57
CA ALA A 146 20.62 14.62 34.27
C ALA A 146 19.20 14.02 34.36
N GLY A 147 18.18 14.76 33.90
CA GLY A 147 16.77 14.36 33.98
C GLY A 147 16.10 14.58 35.34
N LYS A 148 16.83 14.90 36.39
CA LYS A 148 16.22 15.24 37.71
C LYS A 148 15.87 16.72 37.74
N ARG A 149 14.69 16.99 38.23
CA ARG A 149 14.16 18.34 38.40
C ARG A 149 14.88 19.06 39.57
N ARG A 150 15.42 20.25 39.31
CA ARG A 150 15.97 21.09 40.38
C ARG A 150 14.86 22.00 40.89
N ASN A 151 14.52 21.87 42.17
CA ASN A 151 13.61 22.79 42.83
C ASN A 151 14.44 23.91 43.51
N PHE A 152 14.26 25.12 43.04
CA PHE A 152 14.87 26.32 43.64
C PHE A 152 13.81 26.99 44.49
N THR A 153 14.09 27.18 45.78
CA THR A 153 13.18 27.82 46.73
C THR A 153 13.43 29.31 46.87
N THR A 154 14.68 29.74 46.82
CA THR A 154 15.08 31.12 47.10
C THR A 154 15.65 31.85 45.88
N ASN A 155 16.39 31.16 45.04
CA ASN A 155 17.07 31.78 43.91
C ASN A 155 16.42 31.42 42.58
N LYS A 156 16.30 32.40 41.67
CA LYS A 156 15.80 32.20 40.32
C LYS A 156 16.74 31.29 39.51
N ALA A 157 16.16 30.29 38.88
CA ALA A 157 16.89 29.40 37.99
C ALA A 157 17.26 30.10 36.66
N GLY A 158 18.53 29.99 36.26
CA GLY A 158 19.01 30.47 34.96
C GLY A 158 19.81 31.77 35.05
N LYS A 159 20.28 32.26 33.89
CA LYS A 159 21.08 33.48 33.80
C LYS A 159 20.21 34.71 34.15
N SER A 160 20.76 35.62 34.97
CA SER A 160 20.13 36.92 35.26
C SER A 160 19.88 37.72 33.99
N ARG A 161 18.88 38.58 33.96
CA ARG A 161 18.65 39.48 32.84
C ARG A 161 19.82 40.52 32.79
N VAL A 162 20.38 40.71 31.60
CA VAL A 162 21.42 41.71 31.36
C VAL A 162 20.78 42.98 30.82
N TYR A 163 19.68 42.82 30.11
CA TYR A 163 18.91 43.91 29.51
C TYR A 163 17.42 43.76 29.86
N GLY A 164 16.77 44.85 30.17
CA GLY A 164 15.34 44.89 30.51
C GLY A 164 15.06 45.09 32.03
N VAL A 165 13.81 45.47 32.33
CA VAL A 165 13.34 45.82 33.68
C VAL A 165 13.06 44.56 34.48
N GLY A 166 13.40 44.55 35.78
CA GLY A 166 13.03 43.54 36.78
C GLY A 166 13.71 42.18 36.64
N ASP A 167 13.68 41.39 37.72
CA ASP A 167 14.34 40.07 37.83
C ASP A 167 13.57 38.95 37.09
N GLY A 168 12.32 39.20 36.66
CA GLY A 168 11.40 38.22 36.05
C GLY A 168 10.89 37.17 37.04
N LYS A 169 9.93 36.35 36.60
CA LYS A 169 9.21 35.39 37.44
C LYS A 169 9.89 34.03 37.47
N GLN A 170 9.95 33.39 38.63
CA GLN A 170 10.30 31.98 38.76
C GLN A 170 9.13 31.11 38.36
N VAL A 171 9.40 30.01 37.68
CA VAL A 171 8.35 29.06 37.23
C VAL A 171 7.99 28.15 38.41
N THR A 172 6.90 28.47 39.08
CA THR A 172 6.29 27.67 40.16
C THR A 172 5.51 26.47 39.60
N GLU A 173 5.06 25.56 40.46
CA GLU A 173 4.25 24.42 40.03
C GLU A 173 2.88 24.85 39.48
N GLU A 174 2.32 25.95 39.96
CA GLU A 174 1.08 26.52 39.44
C GLU A 174 1.26 27.04 38.00
N ILE A 175 2.36 27.75 37.74
CA ILE A 175 2.71 28.20 36.39
C ILE A 175 2.94 27.00 35.46
N ARG A 176 3.55 25.93 35.96
CA ARG A 176 3.73 24.70 35.19
C ARG A 176 2.40 24.03 34.86
N LYS A 177 1.45 24.00 35.78
CA LYS A 177 0.08 23.51 35.46
C LYS A 177 -0.55 24.30 34.32
N GLN A 178 -0.40 25.63 34.34
CA GLN A 178 -0.88 26.47 33.25
C GLN A 178 -0.13 26.24 31.95
N PHE A 179 1.20 26.06 32.00
CA PHE A 179 2.01 25.68 30.83
C PHE A 179 1.51 24.37 30.23
N ARG A 180 1.22 23.35 31.06
CA ARG A 180 0.70 22.05 30.63
C ARG A 180 -0.61 22.22 29.86
N ILE A 181 -1.59 22.92 30.45
CA ILE A 181 -2.89 23.17 29.80
C ILE A 181 -2.72 23.83 28.45
N ILE A 182 -1.84 24.82 28.33
CA ILE A 182 -1.60 25.54 27.08
C ILE A 182 -0.85 24.63 26.07
N CYS A 183 0.15 23.86 26.52
CA CYS A 183 0.85 22.90 25.65
C CYS A 183 -0.11 21.85 25.11
N ASP A 184 -0.93 21.25 25.97
CA ASP A 184 -1.87 20.20 25.57
C ASP A 184 -2.90 20.73 24.58
N LYS A 185 -3.42 21.96 24.79
CA LYS A 185 -4.41 22.59 23.93
C LYS A 185 -3.85 23.01 22.56
N TYR A 186 -2.62 23.55 22.53
CA TYR A 186 -2.11 24.22 21.32
C TYR A 186 -0.92 23.53 20.66
N LEU A 187 -0.12 22.73 21.39
CA LEU A 187 1.08 22.10 20.85
C LEU A 187 0.96 20.58 20.72
N MET A 188 0.17 19.96 21.61
CA MET A 188 -0.03 18.51 21.57
C MET A 188 -1.24 18.19 20.69
N ASN A 189 -1.14 18.54 19.39
CA ASN A 189 -2.09 18.23 18.32
C ASN A 189 -1.36 18.28 16.97
N ASP A 190 -2.05 17.90 15.93
CA ASP A 190 -1.56 17.84 14.54
C ASP A 190 -1.61 19.16 13.77
N LYS A 191 -2.02 20.26 14.42
CA LYS A 191 -2.20 21.56 13.76
C LYS A 191 -0.92 22.33 13.46
N GLY A 192 0.25 21.83 13.90
CA GLY A 192 1.54 22.44 13.59
C GLY A 192 1.79 23.84 14.21
N ASN A 193 1.11 24.18 15.30
CA ASN A 193 1.26 25.46 15.96
C ASN A 193 2.68 25.69 16.48
N SER A 194 3.20 26.90 16.33
CA SER A 194 4.53 27.24 16.86
C SER A 194 4.52 27.43 18.38
N VAL A 195 5.64 27.11 19.03
CA VAL A 195 5.84 27.31 20.47
C VAL A 195 5.66 28.78 20.87
N ALA A 196 6.05 29.71 19.97
CA ALA A 196 5.84 31.14 20.20
C ALA A 196 4.34 31.52 20.20
N TYR A 197 3.55 30.88 19.33
CA TYR A 197 2.09 31.10 19.33
C TYR A 197 1.46 30.60 20.62
N ALA A 198 1.80 29.40 21.07
CA ALA A 198 1.31 28.85 22.33
C ALA A 198 1.69 29.73 23.53
N HIS A 199 2.93 30.23 23.56
CA HIS A 199 3.36 31.16 24.61
C HIS A 199 2.55 32.48 24.59
N ARG A 200 2.23 33.06 23.44
CA ARG A 200 1.34 34.23 23.40
C ARG A 200 -0.04 33.95 23.98
N LYS A 201 -0.58 32.75 23.71
CA LYS A 201 -1.84 32.31 24.33
C LYS A 201 -1.71 32.14 25.86
N PHE A 202 -0.57 31.59 26.32
CA PHE A 202 -0.28 31.53 27.74
C PHE A 202 -0.19 32.92 28.36
N SER A 203 0.60 33.86 27.80
CA SER A 203 0.77 35.20 28.31
C SER A 203 -0.56 35.94 28.46
N LYS A 204 -1.47 35.81 27.44
CA LYS A 204 -2.81 36.36 27.50
C LYS A 204 -3.65 35.75 28.64
N ALA A 205 -3.63 34.42 28.78
CA ALA A 205 -4.37 33.72 29.83
C ALA A 205 -3.82 34.02 31.23
N TYR A 206 -2.50 34.14 31.34
CA TYR A 206 -1.83 34.48 32.60
C TYR A 206 -2.19 35.92 33.09
N LYS A 207 -2.21 36.86 32.15
CA LYS A 207 -2.56 38.26 32.44
C LYS A 207 -4.03 38.41 32.81
N LEU A 208 -4.95 37.67 32.17
CA LEU A 208 -6.36 37.65 32.52
C LEU A 208 -6.62 37.10 33.94
N LYS A 209 -5.82 36.11 34.36
CA LYS A 209 -5.93 35.53 35.71
C LYS A 209 -5.28 36.41 36.79
N ASN A 210 -4.29 37.21 36.43
CA ASN A 210 -3.50 38.06 37.29
C ASN A 210 -3.45 39.47 36.68
N PRO A 211 -4.48 40.32 36.82
CA PRO A 211 -4.55 41.63 36.18
C PRO A 211 -3.44 42.60 36.56
N ASP A 212 -2.98 42.54 37.80
CA ASP A 212 -2.01 43.47 38.39
C ASP A 212 -0.55 43.10 38.09
N VAL A 213 -0.30 42.01 37.34
CA VAL A 213 1.05 41.52 36.99
C VAL A 213 1.65 42.38 35.89
N GLU A 214 2.83 42.91 36.15
CA GLU A 214 3.60 43.66 35.15
C GLU A 214 4.15 42.74 34.04
N GLU A 215 4.41 43.31 32.86
CA GLU A 215 4.87 42.54 31.68
C GLU A 215 6.19 41.79 31.92
N HIS A 216 7.06 42.34 32.76
CA HIS A 216 8.34 41.72 33.11
C HIS A 216 8.20 40.51 34.06
N GLU A 217 7.09 40.37 34.75
CA GLU A 217 6.80 39.24 35.65
C GLU A 217 6.12 38.06 34.90
N ILE A 218 5.71 38.22 33.67
CA ILE A 218 5.16 37.13 32.89
C ILE A 218 6.29 36.14 32.54
N PRO A 219 6.12 34.84 32.74
CA PRO A 219 7.11 33.84 32.36
C PRO A 219 7.48 33.91 30.89
N THR A 220 8.77 33.94 30.61
CA THR A 220 9.33 34.18 29.27
C THR A 220 9.12 33.00 28.31
N LEU A 221 9.13 33.28 27.01
CA LEU A 221 9.14 32.25 25.96
C LEU A 221 10.27 31.23 26.15
N ARG A 222 11.44 31.65 26.67
CA ARG A 222 12.57 30.75 26.94
C ARG A 222 12.25 29.74 28.05
N GLN A 223 11.57 30.19 29.11
CA GLN A 223 11.11 29.32 30.19
C GLN A 223 10.03 28.35 29.69
N PHE A 224 9.10 28.84 28.89
CA PHE A 224 8.06 28.01 28.26
C PHE A 224 8.66 26.97 27.32
N ARG A 225 9.63 27.33 26.47
CA ARG A 225 10.35 26.38 25.59
C ARG A 225 11.11 25.32 26.39
N TYR A 226 11.77 25.74 27.47
CA TYR A 226 12.47 24.79 28.33
C TYR A 226 11.50 23.79 28.99
N PHE A 227 10.38 24.29 29.51
CA PHE A 227 9.31 23.44 30.03
C PHE A 227 8.82 22.44 28.99
N TYR A 228 8.44 22.90 27.80
CA TYR A 228 7.96 22.07 26.70
C TYR A 228 9.00 21.01 26.27
N LYS A 229 10.28 21.36 26.27
CA LYS A 229 11.37 20.44 25.92
C LYS A 229 11.55 19.35 26.96
N THR A 230 11.43 19.68 28.26
CA THR A 230 11.73 18.78 29.36
C THR A 230 10.54 17.94 29.82
N GLU A 231 9.32 18.46 29.72
CA GLU A 231 8.11 17.79 30.18
C GLU A 231 7.60 16.74 29.17
N TYR A 232 7.69 17.02 27.88
CA TYR A 232 7.18 16.12 26.84
C TYR A 232 8.34 15.41 26.12
N SER A 233 8.29 14.06 26.12
CA SER A 233 9.28 13.24 25.41
C SER A 233 9.22 13.47 23.90
N LYS A 234 10.32 13.19 23.20
CA LYS A 234 10.34 13.25 21.72
C LYS A 234 9.32 12.28 21.11
N VAL A 235 9.21 11.08 21.68
CA VAL A 235 8.26 10.05 21.21
C VAL A 235 6.82 10.54 21.36
N THR A 236 6.46 11.09 22.55
CA THR A 236 5.12 11.63 22.80
C THR A 236 4.76 12.74 21.81
N LYS A 237 5.72 13.65 21.53
CA LYS A 237 5.51 14.72 20.52
C LYS A 237 5.28 14.14 19.15
N LEU A 238 6.12 13.22 18.69
CA LEU A 238 5.99 12.58 17.39
C LEU A 238 4.65 11.85 17.23
N THR A 239 4.24 11.12 18.28
CA THR A 239 2.98 10.36 18.25
C THR A 239 1.76 11.25 18.13
N VAL A 240 1.74 12.38 18.85
CA VAL A 240 0.55 13.26 18.93
C VAL A 240 0.54 14.32 17.82
N GLN A 241 1.71 14.83 17.42
CA GLN A 241 1.83 15.89 16.41
C GLN A 241 1.83 15.36 14.98
N THR A 242 2.07 14.07 14.78
CA THR A 242 2.02 13.44 13.46
C THR A 242 0.64 12.83 13.27
N PRO A 243 -0.08 13.16 12.17
CA PRO A 243 -1.34 12.48 11.85
C PRO A 243 -1.16 10.97 11.89
N GLN A 244 -2.11 10.25 12.47
CA GLN A 244 -2.00 8.81 12.74
C GLN A 244 -1.58 7.99 11.51
N GLY A 245 -2.09 8.39 10.32
CA GLY A 245 -1.71 7.73 9.07
C GLY A 245 -0.23 7.91 8.72
N ASN A 246 0.31 9.12 8.90
CA ASN A 246 1.71 9.42 8.63
C ASN A 246 2.62 8.82 9.71
N TYR A 247 2.17 8.80 10.97
CA TYR A 247 2.90 8.14 12.04
C TYR A 247 3.08 6.65 11.75
N ASN A 248 2.01 5.97 11.37
CA ASN A 248 2.05 4.54 11.04
C ASN A 248 2.90 4.24 9.81
N LYS A 249 2.92 5.16 8.83
CA LYS A 249 3.67 5.01 7.59
C LYS A 249 5.16 5.30 7.76
N ASP A 250 5.51 6.44 8.37
CA ASP A 250 6.86 7.03 8.25
C ASP A 250 7.63 7.09 9.59
N VAL A 251 6.95 6.98 10.71
CA VAL A 251 7.55 7.27 12.04
C VAL A 251 7.60 6.05 12.97
N ARG A 252 6.67 5.14 12.84
CA ARG A 252 6.57 3.96 13.70
C ARG A 252 7.80 3.05 13.56
N PRO A 253 8.36 2.51 14.66
CA PRO A 253 9.42 1.50 14.58
C PRO A 253 8.94 0.26 13.82
N LEU A 254 9.79 -0.25 12.91
CA LEU A 254 9.57 -1.49 12.17
C LEU A 254 10.36 -2.61 12.84
N HIS A 255 9.69 -3.65 13.31
CA HIS A 255 10.30 -4.75 14.07
C HIS A 255 10.35 -6.07 13.31
N GLY A 256 9.61 -6.22 12.21
CA GLY A 256 9.58 -7.43 11.38
C GLY A 256 10.06 -7.19 9.97
N THR A 257 10.33 -8.25 9.25
CA THR A 257 10.65 -8.21 7.83
C THR A 257 9.56 -8.90 7.02
N ALA A 258 9.35 -8.47 5.77
CA ALA A 258 8.37 -9.12 4.89
C ALA A 258 8.80 -10.55 4.53
N THR A 259 10.10 -10.84 4.55
CA THR A 259 10.67 -12.15 4.21
C THR A 259 10.34 -13.21 5.25
N GLU A 260 10.20 -12.82 6.53
CA GLU A 260 9.88 -13.74 7.62
C GLU A 260 8.57 -14.51 7.40
N GLN A 261 7.63 -13.92 6.67
CA GLN A 261 6.35 -14.54 6.35
C GLN A 261 6.37 -15.38 5.06
N ALA A 262 7.45 -15.33 4.28
CA ALA A 262 7.59 -16.04 3.03
C ALA A 262 8.38 -17.33 3.23
N LEU A 263 7.70 -18.46 3.26
CA LEU A 263 8.31 -19.76 3.52
C LEU A 263 9.20 -20.28 2.36
N GLY A 264 8.94 -19.85 1.13
CA GLY A 264 9.65 -20.23 -0.07
C GLY A 264 9.05 -19.57 -1.31
N PRO A 265 9.57 -19.85 -2.52
CA PRO A 265 9.03 -19.35 -3.78
C PRO A 265 7.55 -19.68 -3.93
N GLY A 266 6.74 -18.69 -4.36
CA GLY A 266 5.29 -18.86 -4.53
C GLY A 266 4.47 -18.91 -3.24
N SER A 267 5.10 -18.85 -2.07
CA SER A 267 4.35 -18.78 -0.81
C SER A 267 3.56 -17.47 -0.68
N ARG A 268 4.12 -16.36 -1.18
CA ARG A 268 3.51 -15.04 -1.13
C ARG A 268 3.96 -14.18 -2.31
N TYR A 269 3.00 -13.67 -3.06
CA TYR A 269 3.24 -12.64 -4.08
C TYR A 269 2.69 -11.29 -3.61
N GLU A 270 3.38 -10.22 -3.99
CA GLU A 270 2.89 -8.85 -3.89
C GLU A 270 2.52 -8.35 -5.29
N ILE A 271 1.34 -7.75 -5.43
CA ILE A 271 0.93 -7.06 -6.65
C ILE A 271 0.66 -5.60 -6.34
N ASP A 272 1.12 -4.72 -7.23
CA ASP A 272 0.86 -3.29 -7.15
C ASP A 272 0.90 -2.64 -8.54
N ALA A 273 0.30 -1.45 -8.63
CA ALA A 273 0.25 -0.64 -9.84
C ALA A 273 0.98 0.68 -9.65
N THR A 274 1.63 1.15 -10.70
CA THR A 274 2.18 2.50 -10.76
C THR A 274 1.95 3.11 -12.12
N ILE A 275 1.76 4.42 -12.17
CA ILE A 275 1.81 5.16 -13.42
C ILE A 275 3.27 5.48 -13.70
N ALA A 276 3.81 5.00 -14.82
CA ALA A 276 5.20 5.25 -15.19
C ALA A 276 5.48 6.76 -15.29
N ASP A 277 6.68 7.17 -14.86
CA ASP A 277 7.08 8.57 -14.93
C ASP A 277 7.67 8.93 -16.31
N ILE A 278 7.00 8.53 -17.38
CA ILE A 278 7.38 8.80 -18.77
C ILE A 278 6.13 8.96 -19.64
N TYR A 279 6.17 9.92 -20.58
CA TYR A 279 5.19 10.05 -21.64
C TYR A 279 5.67 9.28 -22.87
N LEU A 280 4.78 8.50 -23.47
CA LEU A 280 5.02 7.67 -24.65
C LEU A 280 4.28 8.21 -25.87
N VAL A 281 4.79 7.85 -27.05
CA VAL A 281 4.15 8.11 -28.34
C VAL A 281 3.56 6.81 -28.90
N ASP A 282 2.70 6.95 -29.91
CA ASP A 282 2.09 5.85 -30.64
C ASP A 282 3.16 5.07 -31.43
N ASP A 283 2.97 3.76 -31.63
CA ASP A 283 3.93 2.92 -32.35
C ASP A 283 4.01 3.29 -33.84
N ASP A 284 2.89 3.80 -34.43
CA ASP A 284 2.79 4.14 -35.84
C ASP A 284 2.94 5.64 -36.13
N ASP A 285 2.79 6.50 -35.11
CA ASP A 285 2.81 7.96 -35.25
C ASP A 285 3.55 8.62 -34.07
N ALA A 286 4.79 9.02 -34.33
CA ALA A 286 5.67 9.64 -33.33
C ALA A 286 5.17 11.02 -32.84
N ASP A 287 4.32 11.71 -33.59
CA ASP A 287 3.75 13.00 -33.20
C ASP A 287 2.55 12.83 -32.25
N LYS A 288 2.02 11.63 -32.16
CA LYS A 288 0.86 11.31 -31.34
C LYS A 288 1.26 10.84 -29.95
N VAL A 289 1.25 11.77 -28.99
CA VAL A 289 1.51 11.46 -27.58
C VAL A 289 0.32 10.70 -26.99
N ILE A 290 0.51 9.44 -26.59
CA ILE A 290 -0.51 8.56 -26.02
C ILE A 290 -0.61 8.66 -24.49
N GLY A 291 0.37 9.28 -23.83
CA GLY A 291 0.32 9.54 -22.40
C GLY A 291 1.28 8.67 -21.60
N ARG A 292 0.98 8.51 -20.30
CA ARG A 292 1.80 7.75 -19.34
C ARG A 292 1.17 6.37 -19.13
N PRO A 293 1.91 5.27 -19.32
CA PRO A 293 1.36 3.94 -19.12
C PRO A 293 1.24 3.58 -17.64
N THR A 294 0.26 2.75 -17.34
CA THR A 294 0.12 2.04 -16.07
C THR A 294 0.92 0.76 -16.13
N ILE A 295 1.79 0.53 -15.14
CA ILE A 295 2.57 -0.69 -14.99
C ILE A 295 2.06 -1.43 -13.76
N TYR A 296 1.68 -2.70 -13.95
CA TYR A 296 1.49 -3.65 -12.85
C TYR A 296 2.70 -4.56 -12.74
N MET A 297 3.13 -4.84 -11.53
CA MET A 297 4.13 -5.87 -11.25
C MET A 297 3.64 -6.84 -10.18
N VAL A 298 3.97 -8.10 -10.39
CA VAL A 298 3.77 -9.19 -9.44
C VAL A 298 5.14 -9.68 -9.02
N ILE A 299 5.45 -9.62 -7.73
CA ILE A 299 6.77 -9.95 -7.19
C ILE A 299 6.66 -11.05 -6.14
N ASP A 300 7.50 -12.06 -6.26
CA ASP A 300 7.66 -13.07 -5.23
C ASP A 300 8.37 -12.50 -4.00
N VAL A 301 7.74 -12.60 -2.85
CA VAL A 301 8.27 -12.04 -1.60
C VAL A 301 9.52 -12.75 -1.11
N PHE A 302 9.66 -14.05 -1.38
CA PHE A 302 10.83 -14.82 -0.97
C PHE A 302 12.06 -14.45 -1.80
N SER A 303 12.02 -14.64 -3.09
CA SER A 303 13.18 -14.47 -3.98
C SER A 303 13.38 -13.04 -4.49
N ARG A 304 12.38 -12.18 -4.39
CA ARG A 304 12.33 -10.85 -5.03
C ARG A 304 12.28 -10.92 -6.57
N MET A 305 12.00 -12.07 -7.16
CA MET A 305 11.78 -12.18 -8.59
C MET A 305 10.50 -11.45 -8.99
N VAL A 306 10.58 -10.72 -10.08
CA VAL A 306 9.39 -10.26 -10.78
C VAL A 306 8.78 -11.50 -11.44
N ALA A 307 7.66 -11.98 -10.91
CA ALA A 307 6.95 -13.16 -11.39
C ALA A 307 6.08 -12.87 -12.60
N GLY A 308 5.50 -11.65 -12.67
CA GLY A 308 4.66 -11.20 -13.78
C GLY A 308 4.54 -9.69 -13.86
N PHE A 309 4.07 -9.21 -15.00
CA PHE A 309 3.87 -7.79 -15.24
C PHE A 309 2.72 -7.55 -16.24
N TYR A 310 2.25 -6.32 -16.30
CA TYR A 310 1.39 -5.80 -17.34
C TYR A 310 1.67 -4.32 -17.57
N ILE A 311 1.64 -3.89 -18.83
CA ILE A 311 1.76 -2.49 -19.24
C ILE A 311 0.59 -2.14 -20.14
N GLY A 312 -0.08 -1.03 -19.83
CA GLY A 312 -1.21 -0.54 -20.63
C GLY A 312 -1.60 0.87 -20.25
N PHE A 313 -2.64 1.39 -20.89
CA PHE A 313 -3.13 2.75 -20.66
C PHE A 313 -4.46 2.77 -19.90
N ASP A 314 -4.99 1.60 -19.56
CA ASP A 314 -6.16 1.49 -18.68
C ASP A 314 -5.84 1.98 -17.28
N ASN A 315 -6.81 2.61 -16.64
CA ASN A 315 -6.69 2.99 -15.24
C ASN A 315 -6.54 1.73 -14.35
N PRO A 316 -5.81 1.82 -13.23
CA PRO A 316 -5.71 0.73 -12.28
C PRO A 316 -7.09 0.19 -11.89
N SER A 317 -7.29 -1.11 -12.11
CA SER A 317 -8.56 -1.79 -11.87
C SER A 317 -8.36 -3.30 -11.74
N PHE A 318 -9.36 -4.00 -11.18
CA PHE A 318 -9.34 -5.45 -11.06
C PHE A 318 -9.06 -6.18 -12.39
N PRO A 319 -9.77 -5.90 -13.51
CA PRO A 319 -9.51 -6.59 -14.77
C PRO A 319 -8.09 -6.40 -15.31
N VAL A 320 -7.48 -5.24 -15.04
CA VAL A 320 -6.11 -4.93 -15.46
C VAL A 320 -5.10 -5.65 -14.58
N ALA A 321 -5.31 -5.69 -13.26
CA ALA A 321 -4.49 -6.47 -12.33
C ALA A 321 -4.48 -7.97 -12.69
N MET A 322 -5.62 -8.50 -13.15
CA MET A 322 -5.71 -9.90 -13.59
C MET A 322 -4.79 -10.22 -14.76
N LYS A 323 -4.56 -9.28 -15.68
CA LYS A 323 -3.62 -9.47 -16.79
C LYS A 323 -2.18 -9.69 -16.29
N ALA A 324 -1.75 -8.93 -15.27
CA ALA A 324 -0.45 -9.13 -14.63
C ALA A 324 -0.35 -10.47 -13.88
N LEU A 325 -1.44 -10.89 -13.23
CA LEU A 325 -1.52 -12.19 -12.55
C LEU A 325 -1.46 -13.35 -13.56
N ILE A 326 -2.21 -13.28 -14.65
CA ILE A 326 -2.14 -14.27 -15.74
C ILE A 326 -0.70 -14.39 -16.25
N CYS A 327 -0.03 -13.26 -16.48
CA CYS A 327 1.38 -13.25 -16.84
C CYS A 327 2.25 -13.96 -15.79
N SER A 328 1.97 -13.79 -14.49
CA SER A 328 2.76 -14.45 -13.42
C SER A 328 2.56 -15.96 -13.37
N PHE A 329 1.45 -16.48 -13.84
CA PHE A 329 1.15 -17.93 -13.87
C PHE A 329 1.64 -18.63 -15.14
N SER A 330 1.84 -17.86 -16.22
CA SER A 330 2.15 -18.36 -17.56
C SER A 330 3.65 -18.33 -17.85
N SER A 331 4.09 -19.08 -18.86
CA SER A 331 5.43 -18.93 -19.46
C SER A 331 5.57 -17.52 -20.06
N LYS A 332 6.74 -16.93 -19.90
CA LYS A 332 7.09 -15.59 -20.40
C LYS A 332 7.78 -15.65 -21.78
N VAL A 333 8.10 -16.84 -22.26
CA VAL A 333 8.81 -17.04 -23.52
C VAL A 333 8.04 -16.38 -24.67
N GLU A 334 6.75 -16.71 -24.85
CA GLU A 334 5.92 -16.09 -25.88
C GLU A 334 5.79 -14.57 -25.71
N THR A 335 5.67 -14.12 -24.47
CA THR A 335 5.53 -12.68 -24.19
C THR A 335 6.77 -11.91 -24.55
N CYS A 336 7.96 -12.45 -24.24
CA CYS A 336 9.24 -11.85 -24.60
C CYS A 336 9.51 -11.90 -26.09
N SER A 337 9.19 -13.03 -26.74
CA SER A 337 9.37 -13.21 -28.19
C SER A 337 8.58 -12.21 -29.03
N LYS A 338 7.36 -11.79 -28.58
CA LYS A 338 6.57 -10.73 -29.22
C LYS A 338 7.30 -9.38 -29.30
N TYR A 339 8.27 -9.15 -28.42
CA TYR A 339 9.09 -7.93 -28.36
C TYR A 339 10.54 -8.20 -28.79
N GLY A 340 10.79 -9.28 -29.56
CA GLY A 340 12.11 -9.60 -30.11
C GLY A 340 13.13 -10.10 -29.07
N ILE A 341 12.69 -10.51 -27.87
CA ILE A 341 13.56 -10.99 -26.81
C ILE A 341 13.42 -12.51 -26.67
N ASP A 342 14.45 -13.24 -27.04
CA ASP A 342 14.47 -14.69 -26.89
C ASP A 342 15.00 -15.08 -25.51
N ILE A 343 14.19 -15.79 -24.74
CA ILE A 343 14.54 -16.33 -23.43
C ILE A 343 14.17 -17.82 -23.34
N SER A 344 14.87 -18.55 -22.49
CA SER A 344 14.44 -19.89 -22.06
C SER A 344 13.54 -19.83 -20.83
N GLU A 345 12.74 -20.87 -20.58
CA GLU A 345 11.94 -20.96 -19.35
C GLU A 345 12.79 -20.92 -18.08
N GLU A 346 14.02 -21.42 -18.14
CA GLU A 346 14.97 -21.40 -17.02
C GLU A 346 15.43 -19.98 -16.63
N GLN A 347 15.39 -19.03 -17.56
CA GLN A 347 15.75 -17.64 -17.30
C GLN A 347 14.61 -16.87 -16.61
N TRP A 348 13.36 -17.33 -16.77
CA TRP A 348 12.23 -16.76 -16.06
C TRP A 348 11.24 -17.84 -15.60
N PRO A 349 11.61 -18.65 -14.60
CA PRO A 349 10.90 -19.89 -14.22
C PRO A 349 9.67 -19.69 -13.36
N CYS A 350 9.19 -18.45 -13.18
CA CYS A 350 8.02 -18.16 -12.37
C CYS A 350 6.74 -18.56 -13.10
N ILE A 351 6.34 -19.83 -12.97
CA ILE A 351 5.13 -20.40 -13.55
C ILE A 351 4.32 -21.05 -12.43
N GLY A 352 3.04 -20.77 -12.37
CA GLY A 352 2.13 -21.35 -11.39
C GLY A 352 1.50 -20.34 -10.41
N ILE A 353 0.50 -20.82 -9.70
CA ILE A 353 -0.34 -20.03 -8.79
C ILE A 353 0.32 -19.96 -7.41
N PRO A 354 0.46 -18.78 -6.79
CA PRO A 354 0.98 -18.63 -5.44
C PRO A 354 -0.07 -19.07 -4.38
N ASP A 355 0.38 -19.29 -3.15
CA ASP A 355 -0.51 -19.57 -2.02
C ASP A 355 -1.22 -18.29 -1.53
N VAL A 356 -0.48 -17.18 -1.44
CA VAL A 356 -0.99 -15.89 -0.96
C VAL A 356 -0.69 -14.78 -1.95
N LEU A 357 -1.66 -13.91 -2.18
CA LEU A 357 -1.52 -12.68 -2.93
C LEU A 357 -1.81 -11.49 -2.03
N LEU A 358 -0.81 -10.63 -1.82
CA LEU A 358 -0.94 -9.37 -1.11
C LEU A 358 -1.22 -8.24 -2.10
N ALA A 359 -2.34 -7.55 -1.93
CA ALA A 359 -2.78 -6.50 -2.82
C ALA A 359 -3.36 -5.30 -2.09
N ASP A 360 -3.58 -4.18 -2.78
CA ASP A 360 -4.23 -3.02 -2.17
C ASP A 360 -5.75 -3.20 -2.08
N ARG A 361 -6.34 -2.63 -1.01
CA ARG A 361 -7.78 -2.75 -0.75
C ARG A 361 -8.65 -2.17 -1.87
N GLY A 362 -8.19 -1.13 -2.56
CA GLY A 362 -8.97 -0.44 -3.57
C GLY A 362 -9.21 -1.26 -4.84
N GLU A 363 -8.26 -2.09 -5.22
CA GLU A 363 -8.27 -2.79 -6.51
C GLU A 363 -8.80 -4.22 -6.42
N LEU A 364 -8.44 -4.96 -5.36
CA LEU A 364 -8.73 -6.38 -5.24
C LEU A 364 -9.78 -6.74 -4.18
N MET A 365 -10.34 -5.78 -3.43
CA MET A 365 -11.40 -6.03 -2.43
C MET A 365 -12.82 -5.86 -3.00
N SER A 366 -13.00 -5.95 -4.31
CA SER A 366 -14.32 -6.01 -4.92
C SER A 366 -14.94 -7.41 -4.74
N HIS A 367 -16.26 -7.52 -4.89
CA HIS A 367 -16.93 -8.83 -4.94
C HIS A 367 -16.32 -9.79 -5.98
N GLN A 368 -15.64 -9.25 -6.99
CA GLN A 368 -14.94 -10.03 -8.01
C GLN A 368 -13.68 -10.73 -7.46
N ALA A 369 -13.04 -10.18 -6.45
CA ALA A 369 -11.85 -10.79 -5.84
C ALA A 369 -12.15 -12.07 -5.05
N ASN A 370 -13.39 -12.24 -4.55
CA ASN A 370 -13.79 -13.47 -3.89
C ASN A 370 -13.72 -14.68 -4.85
N TYR A 371 -13.93 -14.44 -6.15
CA TYR A 371 -13.78 -15.50 -7.16
C TYR A 371 -12.35 -16.01 -7.32
N LEU A 372 -11.33 -15.17 -7.05
CA LEU A 372 -9.94 -15.62 -7.01
C LEU A 372 -9.72 -16.69 -5.93
N VAL A 373 -10.29 -16.46 -4.76
CA VAL A 373 -10.19 -17.41 -3.64
C VAL A 373 -10.91 -18.70 -3.97
N ASP A 374 -12.14 -18.59 -4.46
CA ASP A 374 -13.02 -19.73 -4.71
C ASP A 374 -12.60 -20.52 -5.95
N ALA A 375 -12.17 -19.83 -7.02
CA ALA A 375 -11.88 -20.46 -8.32
C ALA A 375 -10.49 -21.07 -8.39
N ILE A 376 -9.47 -20.39 -7.87
CA ILE A 376 -8.08 -20.85 -7.97
C ILE A 376 -7.41 -21.08 -6.61
N GLY A 377 -8.13 -20.87 -5.53
CA GLY A 377 -7.68 -21.15 -4.17
C GLY A 377 -6.49 -20.30 -3.71
N VAL A 378 -6.36 -19.08 -4.24
CA VAL A 378 -5.37 -18.10 -3.80
C VAL A 378 -5.92 -17.34 -2.60
N ARG A 379 -5.17 -17.31 -1.52
CA ARG A 379 -5.53 -16.55 -0.33
C ARG A 379 -5.21 -15.07 -0.56
N LEU A 380 -6.24 -14.22 -0.54
CA LEU A 380 -6.07 -12.78 -0.68
C LEU A 380 -5.79 -12.13 0.68
N GLU A 381 -4.70 -11.40 0.76
CA GLU A 381 -4.39 -10.54 1.89
C GLU A 381 -4.39 -9.08 1.45
N SER A 382 -4.96 -8.21 2.28
CA SER A 382 -4.92 -6.77 2.02
C SER A 382 -3.91 -6.08 2.91
N ALA A 383 -3.10 -5.22 2.33
CA ALA A 383 -2.26 -4.32 3.12
C ALA A 383 -3.15 -3.41 3.99
N PRO A 384 -2.84 -3.25 5.29
CA PRO A 384 -3.56 -2.30 6.12
C PRO A 384 -3.47 -0.88 5.51
N PRO A 385 -4.55 -0.08 5.58
CA PRO A 385 -4.55 1.25 4.99
C PRO A 385 -3.41 2.11 5.53
N ARG A 386 -2.73 2.84 4.65
CA ARG A 386 -1.59 3.73 4.95
C ARG A 386 -0.37 3.02 5.59
N ARG A 387 -0.21 1.73 5.29
CA ARG A 387 0.96 0.95 5.70
C ARG A 387 1.77 0.52 4.46
N GLY A 388 2.51 1.47 3.88
CA GLY A 388 3.43 1.21 2.76
C GLY A 388 4.54 0.20 3.11
N ASP A 389 4.87 0.06 4.41
CA ASP A 389 5.80 -0.96 4.89
C ASP A 389 5.35 -2.40 4.57
N ALA A 390 4.04 -2.65 4.47
CA ALA A 390 3.50 -3.97 4.16
C ALA A 390 3.70 -4.37 2.68
N LYS A 391 3.86 -3.42 1.76
CA LYS A 391 4.12 -3.59 0.32
C LYS A 391 5.50 -3.02 -0.10
N GLY A 392 6.41 -2.89 0.84
CA GLY A 392 7.70 -2.25 0.63
C GLY A 392 8.58 -2.91 -0.45
N ILE A 393 8.29 -4.17 -0.82
CA ILE A 393 9.06 -4.91 -1.81
C ILE A 393 8.69 -4.44 -3.22
N VAL A 394 7.41 -4.46 -3.56
CA VAL A 394 6.94 -4.07 -4.90
C VAL A 394 7.12 -2.58 -5.14
N GLU A 395 6.83 -1.72 -4.14
CA GLU A 395 7.07 -0.27 -4.23
C GLU A 395 8.55 0.06 -4.50
N ARG A 396 9.47 -0.59 -3.78
CA ARG A 396 10.91 -0.42 -3.99
C ARG A 396 11.36 -0.92 -5.35
N SER A 397 10.78 -2.00 -5.84
CA SER A 397 11.11 -2.58 -7.13
C SER A 397 10.71 -1.66 -8.27
N PHE A 398 9.55 -1.00 -8.21
CA PHE A 398 9.18 0.07 -9.15
C PHE A 398 10.20 1.20 -9.18
N GLY A 399 10.60 1.72 -8.02
CA GLY A 399 11.62 2.75 -7.93
C GLY A 399 12.95 2.32 -8.54
N THR A 400 13.36 1.08 -8.30
CA THR A 400 14.62 0.54 -8.82
C THR A 400 14.60 0.32 -10.33
N LEU A 401 13.51 -0.23 -10.88
CA LEU A 401 13.38 -0.47 -12.32
C LEU A 401 13.31 0.86 -13.09
N GLN A 402 12.49 1.80 -12.60
CA GLN A 402 12.37 3.11 -13.23
C GLN A 402 13.67 3.92 -13.15
N ALA A 403 14.45 3.79 -12.09
CA ALA A 403 15.74 4.48 -11.94
C ALA A 403 16.76 4.10 -13.02
N LYS A 404 16.65 2.90 -13.62
CA LYS A 404 17.56 2.44 -14.67
C LYS A 404 17.41 3.20 -15.99
N PHE A 405 16.18 3.56 -16.37
CA PHE A 405 15.92 4.20 -17.67
C PHE A 405 15.63 5.71 -17.56
N LYS A 406 15.16 6.20 -16.41
CA LYS A 406 14.84 7.62 -16.21
C LYS A 406 15.92 8.61 -16.64
N PRO A 407 17.23 8.39 -16.38
CA PRO A 407 18.26 9.36 -16.76
C PRO A 407 18.49 9.49 -18.27
N TYR A 408 18.04 8.53 -19.07
CA TYR A 408 18.39 8.40 -20.48
C TYR A 408 17.23 8.65 -21.44
N MET A 409 15.99 8.56 -20.97
CA MET A 409 14.83 8.62 -21.83
C MET A 409 14.24 10.02 -21.95
N PRO A 410 13.91 10.50 -23.18
CA PRO A 410 13.12 11.70 -23.38
C PRO A 410 11.69 11.53 -22.87
N GLY A 411 11.02 12.62 -22.49
CA GLY A 411 9.64 12.58 -21.97
C GLY A 411 9.50 12.09 -20.53
N VAL A 412 10.60 11.86 -19.81
CA VAL A 412 10.60 11.43 -18.40
C VAL A 412 10.26 12.59 -17.47
N VAL A 413 9.29 12.37 -16.60
CA VAL A 413 8.87 13.36 -15.59
C VAL A 413 9.85 13.35 -14.42
N THR A 414 10.72 14.36 -14.38
CA THR A 414 11.66 14.59 -13.28
C THR A 414 11.20 15.81 -12.49
N GLY A 415 10.90 15.67 -11.20
CA GLY A 415 10.50 16.79 -10.35
C GLY A 415 8.99 16.85 -10.03
N ASN A 416 8.46 18.06 -9.87
CA ASN A 416 7.04 18.23 -9.54
C ASN A 416 6.14 17.80 -10.70
N LYS A 417 5.15 16.97 -10.42
CA LYS A 417 4.15 16.48 -11.41
C LYS A 417 3.29 17.60 -12.02
N VAL A 418 3.27 18.78 -11.41
CA VAL A 418 2.55 19.96 -11.91
C VAL A 418 3.57 20.94 -12.46
N LYS A 419 3.47 21.24 -13.77
CA LYS A 419 4.31 22.22 -14.47
C LYS A 419 4.19 23.59 -13.78
N LYS A 420 5.31 24.13 -13.33
CA LYS A 420 5.40 25.53 -12.92
C LYS A 420 5.69 26.41 -14.12
N HIS A 421 5.36 27.70 -14.01
CA HIS A 421 5.63 28.66 -15.07
C HIS A 421 7.14 28.71 -15.37
N GLY A 422 7.53 28.46 -16.64
CA GLY A 422 8.93 28.40 -17.08
C GLY A 422 9.59 27.01 -17.05
N GLU A 423 8.92 25.95 -16.56
CA GLU A 423 9.43 24.58 -16.63
C GLU A 423 9.15 23.96 -18.00
N LYS A 424 10.02 23.01 -18.42
CA LYS A 424 9.84 22.21 -19.64
C LYS A 424 8.54 21.37 -19.56
N ASP A 425 7.89 21.22 -20.69
CA ASP A 425 6.73 20.33 -20.81
C ASP A 425 7.19 18.95 -21.28
N TYR A 426 7.23 18.01 -20.36
CA TYR A 426 7.66 16.63 -20.62
C TYR A 426 6.82 15.90 -21.70
N ARG A 427 5.60 16.37 -21.98
CA ARG A 427 4.75 15.83 -23.04
C ARG A 427 5.30 16.11 -24.42
N VAL A 428 5.89 17.29 -24.61
CA VAL A 428 6.49 17.71 -25.89
C VAL A 428 7.82 17.00 -26.15
N GLU A 429 8.48 16.51 -25.08
CA GLU A 429 9.73 15.77 -25.18
C GLU A 429 9.52 14.24 -25.35
N ALA A 430 8.25 13.78 -25.38
CA ALA A 430 7.95 12.37 -25.59
C ALA A 430 8.41 11.92 -26.98
N ALA A 431 9.20 10.85 -27.03
CA ALA A 431 9.71 10.29 -28.29
C ALA A 431 9.86 8.76 -28.26
N VAL A 432 9.57 8.12 -27.12
CA VAL A 432 9.69 6.66 -26.97
C VAL A 432 8.37 6.02 -27.36
N ALA A 433 8.39 5.10 -28.32
CA ALA A 433 7.23 4.33 -28.74
C ALA A 433 6.80 3.36 -27.62
N ARG A 434 5.54 2.96 -27.63
CA ARG A 434 5.00 2.02 -26.64
C ARG A 434 5.72 0.66 -26.68
N SER A 435 5.95 0.12 -27.87
CA SER A 435 6.65 -1.16 -28.07
C SER A 435 8.08 -1.12 -27.53
N ASP A 436 8.84 -0.05 -27.84
CA ASP A 436 10.21 0.13 -27.37
C ASP A 436 10.25 0.23 -25.84
N PHE A 437 9.29 0.92 -25.24
CA PHE A 437 9.22 1.02 -23.79
C PHE A 437 8.96 -0.33 -23.12
N VAL A 438 8.11 -1.16 -23.71
CA VAL A 438 7.87 -2.52 -23.22
C VAL A 438 9.13 -3.37 -23.30
N GLU A 439 9.85 -3.29 -24.41
CA GLU A 439 11.12 -3.99 -24.62
C GLU A 439 12.15 -3.57 -23.55
N ILE A 440 12.35 -2.27 -23.34
CA ILE A 440 13.27 -1.74 -22.32
C ILE A 440 12.88 -2.20 -20.91
N LEU A 441 11.58 -2.22 -20.59
CA LEU A 441 11.11 -2.71 -19.30
C LEU A 441 11.39 -4.21 -19.13
N LEU A 442 11.19 -5.02 -20.17
CA LEU A 442 11.49 -6.43 -20.19
C LEU A 442 12.98 -6.68 -19.92
N TYR A 443 13.89 -5.99 -20.63
CA TYR A 443 15.33 -6.06 -20.35
C TYR A 443 15.66 -5.63 -18.92
N SER A 444 14.99 -4.61 -18.41
CA SER A 444 15.19 -4.17 -17.03
C SER A 444 14.75 -5.20 -16.01
N ILE A 445 13.64 -5.90 -16.26
CA ILE A 445 13.14 -7.02 -15.43
C ILE A 445 14.09 -8.21 -15.50
N LEU A 446 14.53 -8.61 -16.70
CA LEU A 446 15.49 -9.70 -16.88
C LEU A 446 16.80 -9.41 -16.15
N ALA A 447 17.34 -8.20 -16.31
CA ALA A 447 18.54 -7.78 -15.59
C ALA A 447 18.33 -7.75 -14.06
N HIS A 448 17.13 -7.45 -13.59
CA HIS A 448 16.80 -7.57 -12.18
C HIS A 448 16.76 -9.04 -11.72
N ASN A 449 16.04 -9.87 -12.45
CA ASN A 449 15.83 -11.25 -12.07
C ASN A 449 17.12 -12.08 -12.12
N LEU A 450 17.93 -11.88 -13.16
CA LEU A 450 19.10 -12.74 -13.45
C LEU A 450 20.39 -12.26 -12.79
N ASN A 451 20.57 -10.94 -12.63
CA ASN A 451 21.92 -10.41 -12.37
C ASN A 451 21.99 -9.46 -11.17
N LYS A 452 20.87 -9.00 -10.62
CA LYS A 452 20.91 -7.95 -9.58
C LYS A 452 21.24 -8.53 -8.21
N PRO A 453 22.37 -8.18 -7.58
CA PRO A 453 22.62 -8.53 -6.18
C PRO A 453 21.71 -7.72 -5.25
N LEU A 454 21.11 -8.38 -4.29
CA LEU A 454 20.23 -7.81 -3.28
C LEU A 454 21.02 -7.53 -2.00
N GLU A 455 21.65 -6.37 -1.89
CA GLU A 455 22.54 -5.99 -0.78
C GLU A 455 21.87 -6.05 0.61
N LYS A 456 20.58 -5.84 0.68
CA LYS A 456 19.81 -5.81 1.93
C LYS A 456 18.78 -6.95 2.00
N TYR A 457 19.12 -8.10 1.40
CA TYR A 457 18.27 -9.27 1.50
C TYR A 457 18.38 -9.88 2.91
N ASP A 458 17.26 -10.11 3.54
CA ASP A 458 17.18 -10.73 4.85
C ASP A 458 17.26 -12.25 4.69
N ARG A 459 18.46 -12.80 4.92
CA ARG A 459 18.77 -14.22 4.72
C ARG A 459 18.26 -15.03 5.89
N ALA A 460 17.61 -16.15 5.60
CA ALA A 460 17.25 -17.11 6.63
C ALA A 460 18.52 -17.85 7.14
N PRO A 461 18.53 -18.28 8.42
CA PRO A 461 19.72 -18.90 9.03
C PRO A 461 20.22 -20.18 8.36
N ASP A 462 19.35 -20.88 7.64
CA ASP A 462 19.64 -22.14 6.94
C ASP A 462 20.14 -21.94 5.49
N MET A 463 20.20 -20.69 5.01
CA MET A 463 20.75 -20.40 3.70
C MET A 463 22.28 -20.51 3.69
N PRO A 464 22.87 -21.30 2.76
CA PRO A 464 24.32 -21.42 2.65
C PRO A 464 25.00 -20.07 2.43
N GLU A 465 26.12 -19.80 3.08
CA GLU A 465 26.86 -18.54 2.91
C GLU A 465 27.30 -18.32 1.44
N SER A 466 27.56 -19.40 0.70
CA SER A 466 27.93 -19.37 -0.71
C SER A 466 26.79 -19.01 -1.66
N LEU A 467 25.52 -19.01 -1.21
CA LEU A 467 24.39 -18.66 -2.05
C LEU A 467 24.38 -17.16 -2.33
N PRO A 468 24.52 -16.70 -3.58
CA PRO A 468 24.43 -15.29 -3.88
C PRO A 468 22.99 -14.79 -3.70
N SER A 469 22.83 -13.61 -3.10
CA SER A 469 21.52 -12.99 -2.95
C SER A 469 21.06 -12.33 -4.27
N ILE A 470 20.90 -13.15 -5.32
CA ILE A 470 20.37 -12.78 -6.64
C ILE A 470 19.00 -13.44 -6.78
N PRO A 471 17.97 -12.74 -7.30
CA PRO A 471 16.60 -13.26 -7.35
C PRO A 471 16.48 -14.67 -7.93
N ILE A 472 17.09 -14.94 -9.09
CA ILE A 472 17.04 -16.26 -9.73
C ILE A 472 17.68 -17.35 -8.89
N GLU A 473 18.82 -17.06 -8.23
CA GLU A 473 19.53 -18.03 -7.40
C GLU A 473 18.74 -18.32 -6.10
N LEU A 474 18.14 -17.29 -5.51
CA LEU A 474 17.24 -17.46 -4.37
C LEU A 474 16.00 -18.27 -4.74
N TRP A 475 15.44 -18.03 -5.93
CA TRP A 475 14.31 -18.79 -6.46
C TRP A 475 14.66 -20.27 -6.64
N ARG A 476 15.77 -20.58 -7.33
CA ARG A 476 16.22 -21.95 -7.56
C ARG A 476 16.53 -22.67 -6.26
N TRP A 477 17.27 -22.02 -5.36
CA TRP A 477 17.57 -22.57 -4.04
C TRP A 477 16.28 -22.83 -3.24
N GLY A 478 15.36 -21.90 -3.27
CA GLY A 478 14.08 -22.01 -2.57
C GLY A 478 13.23 -23.16 -3.08
N LEU A 479 13.15 -23.39 -4.39
CA LEU A 479 12.44 -24.54 -4.96
C LEU A 479 13.05 -25.87 -4.54
N GLN A 480 14.37 -25.93 -4.37
CA GLN A 480 15.07 -27.17 -3.99
C GLN A 480 15.02 -27.46 -2.49
N ASN A 481 15.05 -26.43 -1.65
CA ASN A 481 15.26 -26.57 -0.21
C ASN A 481 14.04 -26.17 0.66
N ARG A 482 13.04 -25.54 0.06
CA ARG A 482 11.82 -25.11 0.74
C ARG A 482 10.60 -25.84 0.18
N THR A 483 9.54 -25.92 0.94
CA THR A 483 8.26 -26.39 0.46
C THR A 483 7.73 -25.42 -0.60
N GLY A 484 7.89 -25.78 -1.88
CA GLY A 484 7.28 -25.03 -2.99
C GLY A 484 5.76 -25.04 -2.86
N ARG A 485 5.16 -23.87 -2.92
CA ARG A 485 3.69 -23.72 -2.83
C ARG A 485 3.06 -23.30 -4.15
N LEU A 486 3.84 -23.30 -5.22
CA LEU A 486 3.33 -23.07 -6.55
C LEU A 486 2.47 -24.24 -7.02
N ARG A 487 1.28 -23.94 -7.49
CA ARG A 487 0.34 -24.92 -8.02
C ARG A 487 0.24 -24.74 -9.53
N ALA A 488 0.38 -25.86 -10.26
CA ALA A 488 0.16 -25.83 -11.69
C ALA A 488 -1.31 -25.56 -12.02
N ILE A 489 -1.55 -24.78 -13.05
CA ILE A 489 -2.87 -24.53 -13.63
C ILE A 489 -2.72 -24.46 -15.15
N ASP A 490 -3.72 -24.95 -15.86
CA ASP A 490 -3.83 -24.67 -17.28
C ASP A 490 -4.01 -23.18 -17.51
N THR A 491 -3.15 -22.60 -18.35
CA THR A 491 -3.09 -21.14 -18.54
C THR A 491 -4.38 -20.60 -19.18
N ASP A 492 -5.02 -21.35 -20.07
CA ASP A 492 -6.23 -20.87 -20.75
C ASP A 492 -7.43 -20.96 -19.80
N ILE A 493 -7.49 -22.00 -18.98
CA ILE A 493 -8.48 -22.08 -17.89
C ILE A 493 -8.25 -20.93 -16.89
N ALA A 494 -7.00 -20.66 -16.50
CA ALA A 494 -6.68 -19.57 -15.60
C ALA A 494 -7.12 -18.20 -16.16
N LYS A 495 -6.89 -17.95 -17.46
CA LYS A 495 -7.36 -16.73 -18.14
C LYS A 495 -8.87 -16.55 -17.98
N ILE A 496 -9.64 -17.59 -18.23
CA ILE A 496 -11.11 -17.55 -18.16
C ILE A 496 -11.60 -17.37 -16.71
N LEU A 497 -11.00 -18.08 -15.76
CA LEU A 497 -11.38 -18.01 -14.35
C LEU A 497 -11.09 -16.63 -13.72
N LEU A 498 -10.09 -15.92 -14.22
CA LEU A 498 -9.68 -14.59 -13.76
C LEU A 498 -10.42 -13.44 -14.45
N LEU A 499 -11.19 -13.71 -15.50
CA LEU A 499 -12.03 -12.69 -16.14
C LEU A 499 -13.05 -12.12 -15.14
N PRO A 500 -13.37 -10.83 -15.23
CA PRO A 500 -14.43 -10.23 -14.43
C PRO A 500 -15.77 -10.92 -14.72
N ARG A 501 -16.53 -11.22 -13.67
CA ARG A 501 -17.84 -11.85 -13.78
C ARG A 501 -18.96 -10.86 -13.56
N GLN A 502 -20.01 -10.97 -14.37
CA GLN A 502 -21.21 -10.16 -14.28
C GLN A 502 -22.45 -11.04 -14.23
N LYS A 503 -23.45 -10.58 -13.45
CA LYS A 503 -24.75 -11.24 -13.42
C LYS A 503 -25.41 -11.12 -14.77
N VAL A 504 -25.93 -12.25 -15.29
CA VAL A 504 -26.64 -12.36 -16.55
C VAL A 504 -28.08 -12.83 -16.35
N THR A 505 -28.91 -12.59 -17.34
CA THR A 505 -30.30 -13.06 -17.36
C THR A 505 -30.53 -14.02 -18.50
N VAL A 506 -31.28 -15.09 -18.21
CA VAL A 506 -31.69 -16.07 -19.20
C VAL A 506 -33.06 -15.68 -19.79
N SER A 507 -33.16 -15.66 -21.10
CA SER A 507 -34.41 -15.40 -21.79
C SER A 507 -34.64 -16.47 -22.87
N GLU A 508 -35.81 -16.46 -23.48
CA GLU A 508 -36.12 -17.30 -24.67
C GLU A 508 -35.22 -16.99 -25.89
N LEU A 509 -34.59 -15.83 -25.88
CA LEU A 509 -33.68 -15.38 -26.94
C LEU A 509 -32.21 -15.75 -26.69
N GLY A 510 -31.90 -16.24 -25.48
CA GLY A 510 -30.54 -16.54 -25.01
C GLY A 510 -30.17 -15.83 -23.74
N ILE A 511 -28.88 -15.78 -23.46
CA ILE A 511 -28.28 -15.11 -22.29
C ILE A 511 -28.11 -13.62 -22.61
N LYS A 512 -28.60 -12.76 -21.73
CA LYS A 512 -28.48 -11.30 -21.88
C LYS A 512 -27.42 -10.73 -20.96
N LEU A 513 -26.46 -10.03 -21.55
CA LEU A 513 -25.45 -9.24 -20.85
C LEU A 513 -25.39 -7.85 -21.49
N TRP A 514 -25.66 -6.78 -20.70
CA TRP A 514 -25.61 -5.37 -21.10
C TRP A 514 -26.29 -5.06 -22.46
N GLY A 515 -27.43 -5.70 -22.70
CA GLY A 515 -28.23 -5.50 -23.93
C GLY A 515 -27.85 -6.40 -25.10
N LEU A 516 -26.72 -7.10 -25.05
CA LEU A 516 -26.32 -8.09 -26.02
C LEU A 516 -26.90 -9.47 -25.65
N THR A 517 -27.16 -10.28 -26.68
CA THR A 517 -27.71 -11.63 -26.55
C THR A 517 -26.68 -12.65 -27.01
N TYR A 518 -26.47 -13.68 -26.18
CA TYR A 518 -25.52 -14.74 -26.43
C TYR A 518 -26.24 -16.10 -26.46
N THR A 519 -25.69 -17.04 -27.19
CA THR A 519 -26.20 -18.41 -27.31
C THR A 519 -25.03 -19.40 -27.36
N GLY A 520 -25.28 -20.65 -27.01
CA GLY A 520 -24.29 -21.72 -27.08
C GLY A 520 -24.97 -23.07 -27.16
N LYS A 521 -24.23 -24.08 -27.55
CA LYS A 521 -24.73 -25.44 -27.75
C LYS A 521 -25.29 -26.00 -26.43
N GLU A 522 -24.58 -25.80 -25.33
CA GLU A 522 -24.95 -26.26 -24.01
C GLU A 522 -26.26 -25.60 -23.53
N ILE A 523 -26.45 -24.31 -23.80
CA ILE A 523 -27.65 -23.57 -23.40
C ILE A 523 -28.86 -24.11 -24.17
N ILE A 524 -28.70 -24.41 -25.44
CA ILE A 524 -29.79 -24.99 -26.28
C ILE A 524 -30.20 -26.35 -25.71
N GLN A 525 -29.24 -27.17 -25.33
CA GLN A 525 -29.46 -28.51 -24.75
C GLN A 525 -30.20 -28.49 -23.43
N THR A 526 -30.04 -27.42 -22.59
CA THR A 526 -30.76 -27.30 -21.32
C THR A 526 -32.25 -27.03 -21.48
N GLY A 527 -32.70 -26.63 -22.68
CA GLY A 527 -34.08 -26.25 -22.91
C GLY A 527 -34.49 -24.86 -22.38
N TRP A 528 -33.58 -24.09 -21.79
CA TRP A 528 -33.89 -22.76 -21.20
C TRP A 528 -34.42 -21.76 -22.22
N MET A 529 -34.15 -21.96 -23.49
CA MET A 529 -34.63 -21.09 -24.60
C MET A 529 -36.01 -21.44 -25.12
N HIS A 530 -36.65 -22.51 -24.64
CA HIS A 530 -37.98 -22.85 -25.09
C HIS A 530 -39.02 -21.79 -24.66
N ARG A 531 -39.98 -21.53 -25.57
CA ARG A 531 -41.03 -20.50 -25.37
C ARG A 531 -42.25 -21.01 -24.60
N SER A 532 -42.02 -21.85 -23.58
CA SER A 532 -43.09 -22.36 -22.73
C SER A 532 -43.03 -21.68 -21.37
N SER A 533 -44.19 -21.44 -20.76
CA SER A 533 -44.31 -20.95 -19.38
C SER A 533 -43.86 -21.97 -18.35
N GLU A 534 -43.76 -23.23 -18.73
CA GLU A 534 -43.33 -24.34 -17.87
C GLU A 534 -41.80 -24.41 -17.69
N VAL A 535 -41.05 -23.67 -18.55
CA VAL A 535 -39.58 -23.67 -18.50
C VAL A 535 -39.10 -22.89 -17.29
N SER A 536 -38.52 -23.60 -16.34
CA SER A 536 -37.82 -22.96 -15.21
C SER A 536 -36.44 -22.46 -15.64
N ARG A 537 -36.25 -21.14 -15.62
CA ARG A 537 -34.99 -20.48 -15.93
C ARG A 537 -34.25 -20.10 -14.64
N PRO A 538 -32.92 -20.31 -14.57
CA PRO A 538 -32.14 -19.89 -13.40
C PRO A 538 -32.21 -18.37 -13.21
N LYS A 539 -32.45 -17.95 -11.96
CA LYS A 539 -32.55 -16.51 -11.61
C LYS A 539 -31.20 -15.85 -11.34
N LYS A 540 -30.18 -16.65 -10.99
CA LYS A 540 -28.85 -16.18 -10.63
C LYS A 540 -27.82 -16.93 -11.46
N LEU A 541 -27.34 -16.34 -12.51
CA LEU A 541 -26.22 -16.83 -13.30
C LEU A 541 -25.19 -15.73 -13.45
N PHE A 542 -23.94 -16.14 -13.57
CA PHE A 542 -22.82 -15.25 -13.83
C PHE A 542 -22.11 -15.66 -15.11
N ALA A 543 -21.69 -14.68 -15.89
CA ALA A 543 -20.83 -14.89 -17.03
C ALA A 543 -19.56 -14.06 -16.88
N ALA A 544 -18.43 -14.67 -17.22
CA ALA A 544 -17.18 -13.95 -17.36
C ALA A 544 -17.10 -13.35 -18.77
N TYR A 545 -16.48 -12.19 -18.88
CA TYR A 545 -16.35 -11.44 -20.14
C TYR A 545 -14.95 -10.84 -20.25
N GLU A 546 -14.46 -10.70 -21.46
CA GLU A 546 -13.21 -10.04 -21.78
C GLU A 546 -13.47 -8.65 -22.34
N LEU A 547 -12.83 -7.60 -21.81
CA LEU A 547 -13.04 -6.21 -22.26
C LEU A 547 -12.62 -5.97 -23.71
N GLY A 548 -11.67 -6.75 -24.20
CA GLY A 548 -11.14 -6.64 -25.56
C GLY A 548 -12.04 -7.23 -26.66
N SER A 549 -13.05 -8.03 -26.31
CA SER A 549 -13.95 -8.64 -27.27
C SER A 549 -15.34 -8.86 -26.70
N ALA A 550 -16.37 -8.48 -27.42
CA ALA A 550 -17.77 -8.78 -27.11
C ALA A 550 -18.30 -10.04 -27.82
N ASN A 551 -17.46 -10.77 -28.56
CA ASN A 551 -17.90 -11.92 -29.36
C ASN A 551 -18.30 -13.12 -28.53
N HIS A 552 -17.67 -13.31 -27.36
CA HIS A 552 -17.91 -14.47 -26.48
C HIS A 552 -18.08 -14.06 -25.05
N ILE A 553 -18.83 -14.84 -24.30
CA ILE A 553 -18.88 -14.83 -22.83
C ILE A 553 -18.75 -16.26 -22.31
N TYR A 554 -18.25 -16.42 -21.10
CA TYR A 554 -18.10 -17.71 -20.43
C TYR A 554 -19.12 -17.81 -19.32
N LEU A 555 -20.17 -18.60 -19.55
CA LEU A 555 -21.29 -18.77 -18.61
C LEU A 555 -20.97 -19.82 -17.56
N PHE A 556 -21.13 -19.47 -16.30
CA PHE A 556 -21.01 -20.41 -15.18
C PHE A 556 -22.41 -20.91 -14.78
N PRO A 557 -22.77 -22.15 -15.14
CA PRO A 557 -24.12 -22.69 -14.90
C PRO A 557 -24.40 -22.99 -13.44
N GLU A 558 -23.38 -23.29 -12.65
CA GLU A 558 -23.48 -23.65 -11.25
C GLU A 558 -22.60 -22.72 -10.38
N GLU A 559 -23.21 -22.20 -9.31
CA GLU A 559 -22.50 -21.35 -8.35
C GLU A 559 -21.47 -22.18 -7.58
N GLY A 560 -20.22 -21.68 -7.48
CA GLY A 560 -19.12 -22.35 -6.77
C GLY A 560 -18.38 -23.44 -7.57
N LYS A 561 -18.79 -23.74 -8.79
CA LYS A 561 -18.04 -24.62 -9.71
C LYS A 561 -17.27 -23.83 -10.75
N ASN A 562 -16.13 -24.39 -11.17
CA ASN A 562 -15.26 -23.80 -12.19
C ASN A 562 -15.60 -24.27 -13.62
N THR A 563 -16.69 -25.03 -13.80
CA THR A 563 -17.18 -25.42 -15.11
C THR A 563 -17.86 -24.24 -15.78
N PHE A 564 -17.52 -23.97 -17.02
CA PHE A 564 -18.09 -22.88 -17.80
C PHE A 564 -18.51 -23.37 -19.19
N TRP A 565 -19.45 -22.66 -19.78
CA TRP A 565 -19.88 -22.86 -21.16
C TRP A 565 -19.51 -21.65 -22.00
N VAL A 566 -18.96 -21.88 -23.18
CA VAL A 566 -18.65 -20.80 -24.13
C VAL A 566 -19.95 -20.42 -24.84
N CYS A 567 -20.27 -19.13 -24.80
CA CYS A 567 -21.47 -18.60 -25.40
C CYS A 567 -21.08 -17.51 -26.42
N ASP A 568 -21.47 -17.73 -27.64
CA ASP A 568 -21.16 -16.83 -28.76
C ASP A 568 -22.23 -15.75 -28.94
N LEU A 569 -21.82 -14.61 -29.48
CA LEU A 569 -22.71 -13.50 -29.78
C LEU A 569 -23.79 -13.95 -30.80
N SER A 570 -25.06 -13.85 -30.41
CA SER A 570 -26.18 -14.21 -31.23
C SER A 570 -26.29 -13.29 -32.45
N SER A 571 -26.82 -13.83 -33.58
CA SER A 571 -27.12 -13.04 -34.77
C SER A 571 -28.05 -11.85 -34.53
N ARG A 572 -28.81 -11.84 -33.44
CA ARG A 572 -29.61 -10.68 -32.98
C ARG A 572 -28.78 -9.48 -32.56
N SER A 573 -27.57 -9.73 -32.12
CA SER A 573 -26.61 -8.70 -31.71
C SER A 573 -25.44 -8.56 -32.69
N ARG A 574 -25.63 -9.01 -33.93
CA ARG A 574 -24.59 -9.04 -34.99
C ARG A 574 -23.94 -7.70 -35.29
N GLU A 575 -24.63 -6.60 -35.02
CA GLU A 575 -24.09 -5.24 -35.19
C GLU A 575 -22.91 -4.92 -34.26
N PHE A 576 -22.73 -5.71 -33.18
CA PHE A 576 -21.66 -5.55 -32.21
C PHE A 576 -20.54 -6.60 -32.37
N ARG A 577 -20.56 -7.36 -33.46
CA ARG A 577 -19.52 -8.33 -33.77
C ARG A 577 -18.19 -7.64 -33.96
N ASP A 578 -17.11 -8.26 -33.48
CA ASP A 578 -15.73 -7.82 -33.58
C ASP A 578 -15.44 -6.46 -32.89
N LEU A 579 -16.37 -6.02 -32.03
CA LEU A 579 -16.18 -4.82 -31.22
C LEU A 579 -15.65 -5.17 -29.81
N THR A 580 -14.90 -4.24 -29.24
CA THR A 580 -14.57 -4.22 -27.81
C THR A 580 -15.79 -3.77 -27.01
N TRP A 581 -15.85 -4.11 -25.70
CA TRP A 581 -16.94 -3.64 -24.84
C TRP A 581 -17.01 -2.11 -24.74
N TYR A 582 -15.90 -1.40 -24.83
CA TYR A 582 -15.88 0.07 -24.87
C TYR A 582 -16.61 0.59 -26.12
N GLN A 583 -16.31 0.04 -27.28
CA GLN A 583 -16.99 0.39 -28.54
C GLN A 583 -18.47 0.01 -28.50
N VAL A 584 -18.83 -1.12 -27.88
CA VAL A 584 -20.25 -1.52 -27.69
C VAL A 584 -20.98 -0.48 -26.84
N TRP A 585 -20.43 -0.07 -25.71
CA TRP A 585 -21.07 0.92 -24.83
C TRP A 585 -21.19 2.28 -25.49
N GLU A 586 -20.16 2.71 -26.22
CA GLU A 586 -20.18 3.96 -26.99
C GLU A 586 -21.28 3.94 -28.06
N ARG A 587 -21.34 2.84 -28.86
CA ARG A 587 -22.37 2.66 -29.87
C ARG A 587 -23.78 2.61 -29.27
N GLN A 588 -23.96 1.90 -28.16
CA GLN A 588 -25.24 1.86 -27.47
C GLN A 588 -25.64 3.24 -26.91
N ALA A 589 -24.69 4.02 -26.41
CA ALA A 589 -24.95 5.39 -25.92
C ALA A 589 -25.40 6.29 -27.08
N ALA A 590 -24.71 6.24 -28.21
CA ALA A 590 -25.09 6.99 -29.43
C ALA A 590 -26.48 6.58 -29.94
N GLN A 591 -26.77 5.27 -30.00
CA GLN A 591 -28.10 4.76 -30.41
C GLN A 591 -29.20 5.23 -29.45
N LYS A 592 -28.96 5.23 -28.14
CA LYS A 592 -29.92 5.74 -27.15
C LYS A 592 -30.20 7.22 -27.32
N GLN A 593 -29.18 8.01 -27.65
CA GLN A 593 -29.35 9.44 -27.91
C GLN A 593 -30.21 9.68 -29.14
N ILE A 594 -29.88 9.02 -30.26
CA ILE A 594 -30.66 9.10 -31.52
C ILE A 594 -32.11 8.68 -31.29
N LEU A 595 -32.34 7.61 -30.55
CA LEU A 595 -33.69 7.13 -30.24
C LEU A 595 -34.45 8.14 -29.35
N ALA A 596 -33.77 8.78 -28.40
CA ALA A 596 -34.37 9.79 -27.55
C ALA A 596 -34.80 11.04 -28.36
N GLU A 597 -33.97 11.47 -29.31
CA GLU A 597 -34.27 12.57 -30.24
C GLU A 597 -35.45 12.21 -31.13
N ALA A 598 -35.47 11.01 -31.72
CA ALA A 598 -36.59 10.53 -32.54
C ALA A 598 -37.92 10.47 -31.75
N LYS A 599 -37.89 9.96 -30.52
CA LYS A 599 -39.05 9.97 -29.61
C LYS A 599 -39.57 11.38 -29.31
N TYR A 600 -38.65 12.31 -29.08
CA TYR A 600 -39.00 13.71 -28.86
C TYR A 600 -39.72 14.32 -30.08
N GLN A 601 -39.21 14.05 -31.28
CA GLN A 601 -39.84 14.51 -32.54
C GLN A 601 -41.19 13.83 -32.81
N PHE A 602 -41.37 12.57 -32.44
CA PHE A 602 -42.61 11.83 -32.63
C PHE A 602 -43.73 12.18 -31.66
N ALA A 603 -43.41 12.62 -30.45
CA ALA A 603 -44.36 12.92 -29.39
C ALA A 603 -45.48 13.94 -29.78
N PRO A 604 -45.24 14.98 -30.62
CA PRO A 604 -46.30 15.83 -31.13
C PRO A 604 -47.25 15.06 -32.05
N VAL A 605 -46.74 14.22 -32.94
CA VAL A 605 -47.51 13.42 -33.88
C VAL A 605 -48.45 12.43 -33.18
N GLU A 606 -47.96 11.79 -32.10
CA GLU A 606 -48.79 10.90 -31.25
C GLU A 606 -49.95 11.70 -30.61
N ARG A 607 -49.68 12.88 -30.08
CA ARG A 607 -50.73 13.74 -29.49
C ARG A 607 -51.77 14.16 -30.51
N ASP A 608 -51.34 14.58 -31.69
CA ASP A 608 -52.27 14.96 -32.79
C ASP A 608 -53.10 13.78 -33.21
N PHE A 609 -52.53 12.56 -33.28
CA PHE A 609 -53.26 11.34 -33.57
C PHE A 609 -54.26 10.99 -32.48
N ASP A 610 -53.89 11.08 -31.21
CA ASP A 610 -54.78 10.85 -30.06
C ASP A 610 -55.97 11.86 -30.07
N ASP A 611 -55.68 13.13 -30.33
CA ASP A 611 -56.72 14.16 -30.49
C ASP A 611 -57.67 13.88 -31.63
N LEU A 612 -57.13 13.38 -32.77
CA LEU A 612 -57.95 13.01 -33.91
C LEU A 612 -58.81 11.76 -33.60
N LEU A 613 -58.28 10.77 -32.92
CA LEU A 613 -59.02 9.60 -32.43
C LEU A 613 -60.15 10.02 -31.49
N GLU A 614 -59.86 10.88 -30.50
CA GLU A 614 -60.89 11.35 -29.58
C GLU A 614 -62.01 12.09 -30.30
N LYS A 615 -61.68 12.98 -31.21
CA LYS A 615 -62.68 13.71 -32.03
C LYS A 615 -63.55 12.77 -32.83
N LYS A 616 -62.93 11.77 -33.49
CA LYS A 616 -63.65 10.75 -34.29
C LYS A 616 -64.55 9.88 -33.39
N LEU A 617 -64.03 9.40 -32.25
CA LEU A 617 -64.80 8.58 -31.31
C LEU A 617 -65.97 9.36 -30.68
N LYS A 618 -65.76 10.62 -30.30
CA LYS A 618 -66.86 11.51 -29.80
C LYS A 618 -67.93 11.68 -30.86
N LYS A 619 -67.59 11.93 -32.12
CA LYS A 619 -68.52 11.99 -33.24
C LYS A 619 -69.26 10.68 -33.49
N ALA A 620 -68.59 9.55 -33.50
CA ALA A 620 -69.21 8.24 -33.68
C ALA A 620 -70.18 7.90 -32.53
N THR A 621 -69.80 8.22 -31.27
CA THR A 621 -70.63 7.99 -30.09
C THR A 621 -71.85 8.85 -30.11
N LYS A 622 -71.75 10.10 -30.55
CA LYS A 622 -72.88 11.02 -30.72
C LYS A 622 -73.85 10.52 -31.79
N ASN A 623 -73.33 10.09 -32.91
CA ASN A 623 -74.16 9.53 -34.01
C ASN A 623 -74.88 8.23 -33.58
N ARG A 624 -74.26 7.42 -32.72
CA ARG A 624 -74.89 6.19 -32.19
C ARG A 624 -76.09 6.50 -31.29
N LYS A 625 -76.05 7.55 -30.50
CA LYS A 625 -77.16 7.96 -29.61
C LYS A 625 -78.44 8.41 -30.37
N THR A 626 -78.32 8.79 -31.64
CA THR A 626 -79.43 9.24 -32.48
C THR A 626 -80.06 8.12 -33.33
N SER A 627 -79.59 6.87 -33.20
CA SER A 627 -80.11 5.74 -33.93
C SER A 627 -81.44 5.22 -33.39
N THR A 628 -82.46 5.17 -34.22
CA THR A 628 -83.81 4.74 -33.88
C THR A 628 -84.01 3.21 -34.03
N LEU A 629 -83.00 2.47 -34.55
CA LEU A 629 -83.05 1.03 -34.70
C LEU A 629 -82.83 0.23 -33.45
N SER A 630 -83.57 -0.82 -33.23
CA SER A 630 -83.34 -1.75 -32.10
C SER A 630 -82.02 -2.52 -32.20
N ASN A 631 -81.44 -2.93 -31.11
CA ASN A 631 -80.19 -3.67 -31.15
C ASN A 631 -80.27 -4.98 -31.92
N ALA A 632 -81.41 -5.67 -31.89
CA ALA A 632 -81.68 -6.90 -32.65
C ALA A 632 -81.63 -6.62 -34.16
N GLN A 633 -82.27 -5.55 -34.61
CA GLN A 633 -82.25 -5.16 -36.03
C GLN A 633 -80.84 -4.85 -36.52
N LYS A 634 -80.06 -4.08 -35.70
CA LYS A 634 -78.68 -3.76 -36.04
C LYS A 634 -77.78 -5.03 -36.25
N ILE A 635 -78.05 -6.05 -35.43
CA ILE A 635 -77.30 -7.30 -35.51
C ILE A 635 -77.70 -8.14 -36.72
N ASN A 636 -79.00 -8.23 -36.93
CA ASN A 636 -79.54 -8.99 -38.08
C ASN A 636 -79.11 -8.44 -39.43
N ASP A 637 -79.01 -7.13 -39.56
CA ASP A 637 -78.63 -6.47 -40.82
C ASP A 637 -77.15 -6.47 -41.13
N ILE A 638 -76.28 -6.99 -40.25
CA ILE A 638 -74.82 -7.01 -40.40
C ILE A 638 -74.41 -7.66 -41.75
N LYS A 639 -75.01 -8.80 -42.08
CA LYS A 639 -74.67 -9.51 -43.31
C LYS A 639 -75.04 -8.72 -44.57
N GLY A 640 -76.16 -8.09 -44.56
CA GLY A 640 -76.62 -7.21 -45.64
C GLY A 640 -75.75 -5.99 -45.79
N ASN A 641 -75.50 -5.29 -44.71
CA ASN A 641 -74.67 -4.09 -44.70
C ASN A 641 -73.20 -4.41 -45.10
N LYS A 642 -72.65 -5.55 -44.68
CA LYS A 642 -71.33 -6.01 -45.14
C LYS A 642 -71.26 -6.28 -46.62
N ARG A 643 -72.35 -6.86 -47.25
CA ARG A 643 -72.43 -7.10 -48.65
C ARG A 643 -72.42 -5.76 -49.43
N ASN A 644 -73.19 -4.80 -48.98
CA ASN A 644 -73.28 -3.49 -49.64
C ASN A 644 -71.93 -2.73 -49.59
N VAL A 645 -71.26 -2.74 -48.44
CA VAL A 645 -69.90 -2.15 -48.30
C VAL A 645 -68.92 -2.82 -49.22
N ARG A 646 -68.93 -4.18 -49.34
CA ARG A 646 -68.03 -4.90 -50.22
C ARG A 646 -68.25 -4.57 -51.66
N GLU A 647 -69.49 -4.36 -52.04
CA GLU A 647 -69.81 -3.95 -53.45
C GLU A 647 -69.32 -2.54 -53.70
N GLN A 648 -69.42 -1.65 -52.73
CA GLN A 648 -68.93 -0.29 -52.85
C GLN A 648 -67.37 -0.28 -52.91
N GLU A 649 -66.73 -1.00 -51.99
CA GLU A 649 -65.27 -1.16 -52.05
C GLU A 649 -64.76 -1.73 -53.38
N ARG A 650 -65.46 -2.72 -53.95
CA ARG A 650 -65.10 -3.27 -55.21
C ARG A 650 -65.24 -2.25 -56.38
N LYS A 651 -66.19 -1.34 -56.26
CA LYS A 651 -66.36 -0.25 -57.29
C LYS A 651 -65.27 0.79 -57.11
N GLU A 652 -64.92 1.15 -55.84
CA GLU A 652 -63.92 2.14 -55.56
C GLU A 652 -62.49 1.63 -55.87
N LEU A 653 -62.22 0.33 -55.64
CA LEU A 653 -60.94 -0.32 -55.94
C LEU A 653 -60.83 -0.86 -57.35
N ALA A 654 -61.86 -0.70 -58.18
CA ALA A 654 -61.82 -1.14 -59.57
C ALA A 654 -60.74 -0.38 -60.34
N ILE A 655 -59.80 -1.14 -60.89
CA ILE A 655 -58.72 -0.60 -61.72
C ILE A 655 -59.34 0.04 -62.92
N GLN A 656 -59.24 1.35 -63.05
CA GLN A 656 -59.60 2.05 -64.24
C GLN A 656 -58.58 1.73 -65.34
N PRO A 657 -59.07 1.41 -66.62
CA PRO A 657 -58.12 1.15 -67.68
C PRO A 657 -57.25 2.39 -67.90
N VAL A 658 -55.95 2.17 -67.75
CA VAL A 658 -55.00 3.20 -68.14
C VAL A 658 -55.09 3.41 -69.63
N ARG A 659 -55.83 4.40 -70.10
CA ARG A 659 -55.69 4.89 -71.45
C ARG A 659 -54.32 5.52 -71.59
N ALA A 660 -53.49 4.97 -72.45
CA ALA A 660 -52.24 5.58 -72.81
C ALA A 660 -52.51 7.06 -73.12
N LYS A 661 -52.01 7.97 -72.37
CA LYS A 661 -51.96 9.38 -72.77
C LYS A 661 -51.25 9.40 -74.08
N GLN A 662 -51.98 9.88 -75.15
CA GLN A 662 -51.28 10.30 -76.35
C GLN A 662 -50.19 11.26 -75.89
N GLU A 663 -48.99 10.91 -76.24
CA GLU A 663 -47.84 11.77 -76.02
C GLU A 663 -48.13 13.09 -76.72
N GLU A 664 -48.44 14.14 -75.95
CA GLU A 664 -48.19 15.49 -76.43
C GLU A 664 -46.70 15.55 -76.66
N VAL A 665 -46.32 15.63 -77.96
CA VAL A 665 -44.94 15.87 -78.36
C VAL A 665 -44.48 17.10 -77.62
N ALA A 666 -43.70 16.87 -76.59
CA ALA A 666 -43.07 17.95 -75.85
C ALA A 666 -42.19 18.73 -76.82
N SER A 667 -42.52 20.01 -77.01
CA SER A 667 -41.66 20.92 -77.76
C SER A 667 -40.31 20.99 -77.09
N VAL A 668 -39.28 20.52 -77.78
CA VAL A 668 -37.92 20.59 -77.33
C VAL A 668 -37.54 22.04 -77.18
N ILE A 669 -37.44 22.53 -75.94
CA ILE A 669 -36.82 23.79 -75.62
C ILE A 669 -35.30 23.54 -75.65
N PRO A 670 -34.54 24.15 -76.54
CA PRO A 670 -33.10 23.97 -76.59
C PRO A 670 -32.48 24.59 -75.34
N ILE A 671 -31.96 23.77 -74.49
CA ILE A 671 -31.09 24.22 -73.41
C ILE A 671 -29.78 24.65 -74.07
N LYS A 672 -29.47 25.94 -74.02
CA LYS A 672 -28.13 26.42 -74.28
C LYS A 672 -27.20 25.86 -73.23
N GLY A 673 -26.41 24.86 -73.69
CA GLY A 673 -25.40 24.29 -72.82
C GLY A 673 -24.19 25.19 -72.71
N GLU A 674 -23.78 25.44 -71.52
CA GLU A 674 -22.39 25.67 -71.24
C GLU A 674 -21.73 24.28 -71.26
N GLU A 675 -20.70 24.13 -72.10
CA GLU A 675 -19.87 22.93 -72.14
C GLU A 675 -19.02 22.77 -70.87
N GLU A 676 -19.52 22.05 -69.89
CA GLU A 676 -18.66 21.43 -68.95
C GLU A 676 -18.14 20.12 -69.54
N CYS A 677 -16.83 20.12 -69.83
CA CYS A 677 -16.10 18.93 -70.24
C CYS A 677 -16.11 17.92 -69.06
N TYR A 678 -17.00 16.93 -69.19
CA TYR A 678 -16.98 15.74 -68.37
C TYR A 678 -15.81 14.87 -68.88
N GLN A 679 -14.69 14.81 -68.09
CA GLN A 679 -13.67 13.80 -68.31
C GLN A 679 -14.18 12.47 -67.70
N LEU A 680 -14.36 11.50 -68.60
CA LEU A 680 -14.58 10.11 -68.20
C LEU A 680 -13.40 9.63 -67.41
N PRO A 681 -13.63 8.96 -66.30
CA PRO A 681 -12.52 8.34 -65.54
C PRO A 681 -11.84 7.30 -66.43
N ASP A 682 -10.50 7.31 -66.38
CA ASP A 682 -9.70 6.34 -67.12
C ASP A 682 -10.13 4.92 -66.75
N PHE A 683 -10.35 4.11 -67.78
CA PHE A 683 -10.66 2.70 -67.68
C PHE A 683 -9.43 1.99 -66.97
N ILE A 684 -9.65 1.39 -65.83
CA ILE A 684 -8.66 0.59 -65.15
C ILE A 684 -8.82 -0.85 -65.64
N PRO A 685 -7.89 -1.38 -66.44
CA PRO A 685 -8.01 -2.73 -67.02
C PRO A 685 -7.93 -3.87 -66.02
N GLU A 686 -7.44 -3.59 -64.81
CA GLU A 686 -7.13 -4.62 -63.78
C GLU A 686 -8.37 -5.14 -63.02
N LEU A 687 -9.59 -4.69 -63.36
CA LEU A 687 -10.79 -5.10 -62.62
C LEU A 687 -11.54 -6.27 -63.30
N PHE A 688 -11.04 -6.80 -64.44
CA PHE A 688 -11.71 -7.83 -65.20
C PHE A 688 -10.79 -9.00 -65.63
N ASP A 689 -9.65 -9.22 -64.99
CA ASP A 689 -8.93 -10.46 -65.16
C ASP A 689 -9.47 -11.50 -64.14
N ASP A 690 -10.52 -12.19 -64.53
CA ASP A 690 -10.91 -13.48 -64.02
C ASP A 690 -9.87 -14.50 -64.52
N GLU A 691 -8.85 -14.80 -63.79
CA GLU A 691 -8.07 -16.02 -63.98
C GLU A 691 -8.80 -17.19 -63.30
N ASP A 692 -9.72 -17.79 -64.08
CA ASP A 692 -9.92 -19.23 -64.07
C ASP A 692 -8.63 -19.87 -64.62
N ASP A 693 -7.90 -20.63 -63.77
CA ASP A 693 -7.42 -21.98 -64.13
C ASP A 693 -6.42 -22.52 -63.09
N ASN A 694 -6.77 -23.74 -62.56
CA ASN A 694 -6.05 -24.77 -61.83
C ASN A 694 -6.02 -24.66 -60.29
#